data_c5b9bb2288d10493df4830ee31b38303
#
_entry.id   c5b9bb2288d10493df4830ee31b38303
#
_cell.length_a   1.000
_cell.length_b   1.000
_cell.length_c   1.000
_cell.angle_alpha   90.00
_cell.angle_beta   90.00
_cell.angle_gamma   90.00
#
_symmetry.space_group_name_H-M   'P 1'
#
loop_
_entity.id
_entity.type
_entity.pdbx_description
1 polymer ?
#
loop_
_entity_poly.entity_id
_entity_poly.type
_entity_poly.pdbx_seq_one_letter_code
_entity_poly.pdbx_strand_id
1 'polypeptide(L)'
;MTSQPPAQRLAALVRAVGEGRHAEAEAGARELLRQHPGHPGLWKILGGALAGTGRHEESVEAKRRCVELSPADGEAQSNLGNSLMALGRTAEALQAFEEAVRLAPAMSGGWLGRIRANMVLGRKPAALAAAREFLAREGVAPATRNLVGNLLREMHEMAEARACYERALQEQPVFPEAATNLGNTLVDLGKPSQAEAWYRKAMGWAPRNPAIHSNLGNLLREQGRLAEAQACHREALRLQPRFLGAHSNLLMSMNHDADTPPKASLEQARRFGEEAMAGVGAPLRRRGALSRRPDGRLRVGLVSGDLRSHPVGYFVQAWVDFIAEHGVDLFAFPTVAREDALTTRLKPAFRGWHALWDAGDDLAARRIAERDVDVLLDLSGHTGHNRLGVFARRPAPVQATWLGYFGTTGLPTLDWLLADRASVAPEDHANFSEGIWYLPHRLCFAPPQDAAEVAPTPALQRGQVTFGSFQSLGKLRPPVLAAWARVLKRVPGSRLRLQSAQLGDPEVAQRQVQQLVSAGISPARLSLHGRMPRRQYLAAHAEVDILLDTFPYPGGTTTCEALWMGVPTVTLRGDRLLARQGSALMRSAQLEDWVAEDVDGYVELAVRRAADVQALAALRSGLRAHVAASPLFDGRAFARDLAGALREMARATPAGPT
;
A
#
# COMPACT_ATOMS: atom_id res chain seq x y z
N MET A 1 -23.74 -55.53 -12.00
CA MET A 1 -22.29 -55.39 -11.69
C MET A 1 -21.78 -54.26 -12.56
N THR A 2 -21.64 -53.04 -12.02
CA THR A 2 -21.06 -51.90 -12.76
C THR A 2 -19.55 -52.11 -12.89
N SER A 3 -19.06 -52.36 -14.08
CA SER A 3 -17.62 -52.49 -14.33
C SER A 3 -16.88 -51.24 -13.87
N GLN A 4 -15.74 -51.39 -13.21
CA GLN A 4 -14.93 -50.23 -12.80
C GLN A 4 -14.33 -49.56 -14.05
N PRO A 5 -14.17 -48.22 -14.04
CA PRO A 5 -13.51 -47.52 -15.16
C PRO A 5 -12.05 -47.99 -15.26
N PRO A 6 -11.46 -48.02 -16.50
CA PRO A 6 -10.08 -48.47 -16.69
C PRO A 6 -9.11 -47.57 -15.87
N ALA A 7 -8.32 -48.20 -14.98
CA ALA A 7 -7.40 -47.47 -14.08
C ALA A 7 -6.42 -46.56 -14.82
N GLN A 8 -5.93 -46.95 -15.99
CA GLN A 8 -5.07 -46.16 -16.84
C GLN A 8 -5.75 -44.85 -17.35
N ARG A 9 -7.05 -44.91 -17.72
CA ARG A 9 -7.81 -43.72 -18.15
C ARG A 9 -8.04 -42.75 -16.99
N LEU A 10 -8.35 -43.26 -15.81
CA LEU A 10 -8.48 -42.45 -14.58
C LEU A 10 -7.18 -41.72 -14.26
N ALA A 11 -6.04 -42.42 -14.26
CA ALA A 11 -4.74 -41.84 -14.01
C ALA A 11 -4.34 -40.79 -15.05
N ALA A 12 -4.72 -40.99 -16.33
CA ALA A 12 -4.50 -40.00 -17.39
C ALA A 12 -5.31 -38.71 -17.16
N LEU A 13 -6.58 -38.82 -16.74
CA LEU A 13 -7.43 -37.66 -16.44
C LEU A 13 -6.96 -36.89 -15.20
N VAL A 14 -6.52 -37.59 -14.16
CA VAL A 14 -5.91 -36.95 -12.98
C VAL A 14 -4.68 -36.15 -13.37
N ARG A 15 -3.78 -36.71 -14.22
CA ARG A 15 -2.63 -35.98 -14.76
C ARG A 15 -3.04 -34.78 -15.60
N ALA A 16 -4.07 -34.92 -16.46
CA ALA A 16 -4.56 -33.83 -17.28
C ALA A 16 -5.05 -32.63 -16.42
N VAL A 17 -5.74 -32.89 -15.30
CA VAL A 17 -6.11 -31.83 -14.33
C VAL A 17 -4.87 -31.19 -13.73
N GLY A 18 -3.87 -31.97 -13.30
CA GLY A 18 -2.62 -31.47 -12.70
C GLY A 18 -1.75 -30.67 -13.68
N GLU A 19 -1.83 -30.99 -14.97
CA GLU A 19 -1.11 -30.29 -16.05
C GLU A 19 -1.90 -29.09 -16.65
N GLY A 20 -3.08 -28.78 -16.10
CA GLY A 20 -3.91 -27.66 -16.57
C GLY A 20 -4.70 -27.96 -17.86
N ARG A 21 -4.71 -29.20 -18.36
CA ARG A 21 -5.48 -29.65 -19.54
C ARG A 21 -6.94 -29.91 -19.16
N HIS A 22 -7.61 -28.85 -18.63
CA HIS A 22 -8.93 -28.98 -18.03
C HIS A 22 -10.02 -29.38 -19.01
N ALA A 23 -10.00 -28.90 -20.24
CA ALA A 23 -10.99 -29.28 -21.26
C ALA A 23 -10.94 -30.78 -21.61
N GLU A 24 -9.73 -31.33 -21.73
CA GLU A 24 -9.52 -32.77 -21.97
C GLU A 24 -9.99 -33.61 -20.77
N ALA A 25 -9.65 -33.16 -19.54
CA ALA A 25 -10.07 -33.83 -18.31
C ALA A 25 -11.61 -33.83 -18.15
N GLU A 26 -12.27 -32.71 -18.47
CA GLU A 26 -13.74 -32.57 -18.44
C GLU A 26 -14.39 -33.53 -19.43
N ALA A 27 -13.97 -33.47 -20.70
CA ALA A 27 -14.54 -34.33 -21.75
C ALA A 27 -14.42 -35.82 -21.41
N GLY A 28 -13.23 -36.26 -20.99
CA GLY A 28 -12.97 -37.64 -20.61
C GLY A 28 -13.73 -38.09 -19.35
N ALA A 29 -13.85 -37.19 -18.34
CA ALA A 29 -14.62 -37.49 -17.14
C ALA A 29 -16.11 -37.62 -17.44
N ARG A 30 -16.69 -36.74 -18.26
CA ARG A 30 -18.11 -36.81 -18.69
C ARG A 30 -18.39 -38.05 -19.52
N GLU A 31 -17.47 -38.47 -20.40
CA GLU A 31 -17.60 -39.71 -21.16
C GLU A 31 -17.68 -40.94 -20.25
N LEU A 32 -16.74 -41.04 -19.28
CA LEU A 32 -16.70 -42.18 -18.35
C LEU A 32 -17.87 -42.14 -17.36
N LEU A 33 -18.35 -40.97 -16.93
CA LEU A 33 -19.51 -40.85 -16.04
C LEU A 33 -20.81 -41.37 -16.67
N ARG A 34 -20.96 -41.35 -18.01
CA ARG A 34 -22.11 -41.98 -18.69
C ARG A 34 -22.13 -43.49 -18.46
N GLN A 35 -20.98 -44.13 -18.34
CA GLN A 35 -20.83 -45.55 -18.12
C GLN A 35 -20.74 -45.90 -16.63
N HIS A 36 -20.19 -45.01 -15.81
CA HIS A 36 -19.91 -45.24 -14.39
C HIS A 36 -20.39 -44.05 -13.52
N PRO A 37 -21.72 -43.75 -13.50
CA PRO A 37 -22.28 -42.56 -12.82
C PRO A 37 -22.09 -42.57 -11.28
N GLY A 38 -21.88 -43.76 -10.71
CA GLY A 38 -21.65 -43.95 -9.27
C GLY A 38 -20.17 -43.90 -8.86
N HIS A 39 -19.22 -43.59 -9.74
CA HIS A 39 -17.81 -43.61 -9.42
C HIS A 39 -17.33 -42.26 -8.85
N PRO A 40 -17.00 -42.10 -7.54
CA PRO A 40 -16.71 -40.82 -6.91
C PRO A 40 -15.48 -40.15 -7.47
N GLY A 41 -14.44 -40.91 -7.88
CA GLY A 41 -13.21 -40.36 -8.45
C GLY A 41 -13.43 -39.64 -9.77
N LEU A 42 -14.43 -40.06 -10.58
CA LEU A 42 -14.76 -39.33 -11.83
C LEU A 42 -15.44 -37.99 -11.53
N TRP A 43 -16.31 -37.91 -10.57
CA TRP A 43 -16.91 -36.67 -10.11
C TRP A 43 -15.88 -35.71 -9.49
N LYS A 44 -14.87 -36.28 -8.78
CA LYS A 44 -13.74 -35.50 -8.25
C LYS A 44 -12.91 -34.86 -9.38
N ILE A 45 -12.58 -35.64 -10.43
CA ILE A 45 -11.86 -35.16 -11.63
C ILE A 45 -12.69 -34.10 -12.36
N LEU A 46 -13.98 -34.35 -12.61
CA LEU A 46 -14.86 -33.40 -13.28
C LEU A 46 -14.94 -32.09 -12.50
N GLY A 47 -15.16 -32.15 -11.19
CA GLY A 47 -15.17 -30.98 -10.32
C GLY A 47 -13.86 -30.21 -10.31
N GLY A 48 -12.72 -30.89 -10.40
CA GLY A 48 -11.39 -30.28 -10.53
C GLY A 48 -11.21 -29.57 -11.87
N ALA A 49 -11.60 -30.20 -12.98
CA ALA A 49 -11.51 -29.64 -14.31
C ALA A 49 -12.41 -28.38 -14.48
N LEU A 50 -13.64 -28.44 -13.96
CA LEU A 50 -14.58 -27.31 -13.97
C LEU A 50 -14.08 -26.14 -13.11
N ALA A 51 -13.49 -26.41 -11.95
CA ALA A 51 -12.87 -25.36 -11.13
C ALA A 51 -11.72 -24.68 -11.87
N GLY A 52 -10.88 -25.47 -12.55
CA GLY A 52 -9.75 -24.96 -13.34
C GLY A 52 -10.16 -24.08 -14.53
N THR A 53 -11.39 -24.22 -15.04
CA THR A 53 -11.96 -23.36 -16.07
C THR A 53 -12.82 -22.21 -15.52
N GLY A 54 -12.88 -22.03 -14.19
CA GLY A 54 -13.66 -20.96 -13.54
C GLY A 54 -15.18 -21.24 -13.45
N ARG A 55 -15.64 -22.43 -13.81
CA ARG A 55 -17.05 -22.84 -13.76
C ARG A 55 -17.40 -23.38 -12.37
N HIS A 56 -17.33 -22.49 -11.38
CA HIS A 56 -17.38 -22.89 -9.97
C HIS A 56 -18.75 -23.43 -9.52
N GLU A 57 -19.89 -22.97 -10.07
CA GLU A 57 -21.21 -23.54 -9.78
C GLU A 57 -21.26 -25.02 -10.15
N GLU A 58 -20.91 -25.34 -11.40
CA GLU A 58 -20.91 -26.71 -11.88
C GLU A 58 -19.87 -27.58 -11.15
N SER A 59 -18.73 -26.97 -10.77
CA SER A 59 -17.73 -27.62 -9.94
C SER A 59 -18.28 -28.02 -8.57
N VAL A 60 -19.08 -27.14 -7.93
CA VAL A 60 -19.74 -27.45 -6.64
C VAL A 60 -20.73 -28.61 -6.81
N GLU A 61 -21.55 -28.63 -7.87
CA GLU A 61 -22.49 -29.73 -8.13
C GLU A 61 -21.75 -31.06 -8.28
N ALA A 62 -20.68 -31.10 -9.10
CA ALA A 62 -19.88 -32.31 -9.29
C ALA A 62 -19.22 -32.78 -7.99
N LYS A 63 -18.69 -31.83 -7.18
CA LYS A 63 -18.04 -32.17 -5.91
C LYS A 63 -19.06 -32.60 -4.83
N ARG A 64 -20.26 -32.04 -4.79
CA ARG A 64 -21.35 -32.51 -3.95
C ARG A 64 -21.67 -33.96 -4.29
N ARG A 65 -21.77 -34.28 -5.59
CA ARG A 65 -22.03 -35.67 -6.00
C ARG A 65 -20.90 -36.61 -5.62
N CYS A 66 -19.63 -36.15 -5.64
CA CYS A 66 -18.49 -36.88 -5.14
C CYS A 66 -18.64 -37.19 -3.65
N VAL A 67 -19.00 -36.19 -2.84
CA VAL A 67 -19.20 -36.31 -1.37
C VAL A 67 -20.37 -37.25 -1.05
N GLU A 68 -21.49 -37.18 -1.77
CA GLU A 68 -22.61 -38.09 -1.61
C GLU A 68 -22.23 -39.57 -1.83
N LEU A 69 -21.37 -39.81 -2.84
CA LEU A 69 -20.91 -41.17 -3.19
C LEU A 69 -19.74 -41.62 -2.30
N SER A 70 -19.06 -40.75 -1.61
CA SER A 70 -17.93 -41.02 -0.72
C SER A 70 -17.96 -40.08 0.51
N PRO A 71 -18.93 -40.25 1.42
CA PRO A 71 -19.11 -39.33 2.55
C PRO A 71 -17.96 -39.33 3.56
N ALA A 72 -17.13 -40.38 3.58
CA ALA A 72 -15.94 -40.45 4.43
C ALA A 72 -14.65 -39.88 3.78
N ASP A 73 -14.71 -39.37 2.57
CA ASP A 73 -13.56 -38.77 1.88
C ASP A 73 -13.35 -37.32 2.32
N GLY A 74 -12.45 -37.09 3.28
CA GLY A 74 -12.10 -35.76 3.76
C GLY A 74 -11.47 -34.87 2.68
N GLU A 75 -10.80 -35.45 1.67
CA GLU A 75 -10.28 -34.69 0.55
C GLU A 75 -11.40 -34.15 -0.37
N ALA A 76 -12.44 -34.96 -0.60
CA ALA A 76 -13.62 -34.53 -1.34
C ALA A 76 -14.32 -33.34 -0.65
N GLN A 77 -14.45 -33.40 0.68
CA GLN A 77 -15.00 -32.30 1.49
C GLN A 77 -14.13 -31.03 1.37
N SER A 78 -12.81 -31.15 1.48
CA SER A 78 -11.90 -30.02 1.33
C SER A 78 -11.99 -29.41 -0.07
N ASN A 79 -12.07 -30.24 -1.10
CA ASN A 79 -12.22 -29.80 -2.48
C ASN A 79 -13.56 -29.09 -2.73
N LEU A 80 -14.67 -29.57 -2.12
CA LEU A 80 -15.96 -28.89 -2.13
C LEU A 80 -15.86 -27.51 -1.48
N GLY A 81 -15.25 -27.43 -0.29
CA GLY A 81 -15.01 -26.19 0.43
C GLY A 81 -14.27 -25.16 -0.42
N ASN A 82 -13.23 -25.57 -1.16
CA ASN A 82 -12.48 -24.67 -2.05
C ASN A 82 -13.35 -24.07 -3.17
N SER A 83 -14.24 -24.86 -3.79
CA SER A 83 -15.15 -24.32 -4.84
C SER A 83 -16.25 -23.43 -4.26
N LEU A 84 -16.73 -23.73 -3.06
CA LEU A 84 -17.67 -22.85 -2.34
C LEU A 84 -17.04 -21.53 -1.95
N MET A 85 -15.75 -21.53 -1.53
CA MET A 85 -14.99 -20.30 -1.29
C MET A 85 -14.87 -19.44 -2.55
N ALA A 86 -14.60 -20.06 -3.70
CA ALA A 86 -14.51 -19.36 -4.98
C ALA A 86 -15.84 -18.70 -5.41
N LEU A 87 -16.96 -19.25 -5.00
CA LEU A 87 -18.31 -18.68 -5.20
C LEU A 87 -18.71 -17.65 -4.12
N GLY A 88 -17.86 -17.40 -3.10
CA GLY A 88 -18.23 -16.55 -1.96
C GLY A 88 -19.21 -17.20 -0.97
N ARG A 89 -19.53 -18.48 -1.13
CA ARG A 89 -20.41 -19.25 -0.23
C ARG A 89 -19.64 -19.73 1.01
N THR A 90 -19.00 -18.76 1.70
CA THR A 90 -17.98 -19.03 2.73
C THR A 90 -18.51 -19.78 3.94
N ALA A 91 -19.78 -19.57 4.34
CA ALA A 91 -20.37 -20.30 5.46
C ALA A 91 -20.52 -21.80 5.17
N GLU A 92 -20.93 -22.16 3.96
CA GLU A 92 -21.03 -23.55 3.52
C GLU A 92 -19.62 -24.17 3.34
N ALA A 93 -18.69 -23.39 2.82
CA ALA A 93 -17.29 -23.80 2.71
C ALA A 93 -16.69 -24.15 4.08
N LEU A 94 -16.98 -23.34 5.11
CA LEU A 94 -16.52 -23.62 6.48
C LEU A 94 -17.03 -24.97 6.98
N GLN A 95 -18.32 -25.29 6.78
CA GLN A 95 -18.87 -26.60 7.16
C GLN A 95 -18.15 -27.73 6.43
N ALA A 96 -17.89 -27.61 5.13
CA ALA A 96 -17.16 -28.61 4.37
C ALA A 96 -15.72 -28.79 4.87
N PHE A 97 -15.03 -27.72 5.23
CA PHE A 97 -13.67 -27.79 5.81
C PHE A 97 -13.66 -28.38 7.24
N GLU A 98 -14.65 -28.06 8.07
CA GLU A 98 -14.78 -28.66 9.40
C GLU A 98 -15.00 -30.18 9.29
N GLU A 99 -15.81 -30.61 8.34
CA GLU A 99 -16.00 -32.04 8.07
C GLU A 99 -14.75 -32.69 7.48
N ALA A 100 -14.01 -31.98 6.60
CA ALA A 100 -12.72 -32.44 6.10
C ALA A 100 -11.70 -32.67 7.22
N VAL A 101 -11.64 -31.75 8.19
CA VAL A 101 -10.77 -31.86 9.38
C VAL A 101 -11.19 -33.03 10.27
N ARG A 102 -12.49 -33.22 10.46
CA ARG A 102 -13.03 -34.35 11.25
C ARG A 102 -12.69 -35.72 10.63
N LEU A 103 -12.84 -35.84 9.31
CA LEU A 103 -12.61 -37.07 8.56
C LEU A 103 -11.13 -37.40 8.34
N ALA A 104 -10.34 -36.38 8.05
CA ALA A 104 -8.92 -36.50 7.73
C ALA A 104 -8.06 -35.43 8.48
N PRO A 105 -7.92 -35.58 9.81
CA PRO A 105 -7.26 -34.57 10.65
C PRO A 105 -5.78 -34.40 10.37
N ALA A 106 -5.12 -35.33 9.68
CA ALA A 106 -3.72 -35.17 9.21
C ALA A 106 -3.60 -34.36 7.92
N MET A 107 -4.70 -34.17 7.18
CA MET A 107 -4.68 -33.46 5.89
C MET A 107 -4.69 -31.95 6.08
N SER A 108 -3.64 -31.28 5.63
CA SER A 108 -3.46 -29.82 5.76
C SER A 108 -4.54 -28.98 5.04
N GLY A 109 -5.09 -29.49 3.93
CA GLY A 109 -6.06 -28.75 3.11
C GLY A 109 -7.32 -28.33 3.86
N GLY A 110 -7.88 -29.23 4.68
CA GLY A 110 -9.05 -28.94 5.54
C GLY A 110 -8.75 -27.84 6.56
N TRP A 111 -7.59 -27.91 7.22
CA TRP A 111 -7.16 -26.91 8.20
C TRP A 111 -6.92 -25.54 7.59
N LEU A 112 -6.17 -25.47 6.50
CA LEU A 112 -5.92 -24.20 5.78
C LEU A 112 -7.23 -23.58 5.29
N GLY A 113 -8.13 -24.41 4.77
CA GLY A 113 -9.47 -23.99 4.36
C GLY A 113 -10.31 -23.45 5.53
N ARG A 114 -10.34 -24.17 6.68
CA ARG A 114 -11.04 -23.75 7.90
C ARG A 114 -10.53 -22.42 8.44
N ILE A 115 -9.19 -22.22 8.47
CA ILE A 115 -8.58 -20.97 8.89
C ILE A 115 -9.01 -19.84 7.94
N ARG A 116 -8.86 -20.03 6.63
CA ARG A 116 -9.19 -19.01 5.62
C ARG A 116 -10.68 -18.66 5.61
N ALA A 117 -11.57 -19.65 5.71
CA ALA A 117 -13.01 -19.40 5.77
C ALA A 117 -13.41 -18.57 6.99
N ASN A 118 -12.84 -18.86 8.18
CA ASN A 118 -13.06 -18.06 9.37
C ASN A 118 -12.50 -16.63 9.22
N MET A 119 -11.36 -16.45 8.56
CA MET A 119 -10.83 -15.11 8.27
C MET A 119 -11.80 -14.30 7.39
N VAL A 120 -12.30 -14.89 6.31
CA VAL A 120 -13.25 -14.22 5.38
C VAL A 120 -14.58 -13.88 6.08
N LEU A 121 -15.04 -14.73 7.00
CA LEU A 121 -16.23 -14.48 7.84
C LEU A 121 -15.99 -13.46 8.96
N GLY A 122 -14.80 -12.89 9.09
CA GLY A 122 -14.45 -11.97 10.18
C GLY A 122 -14.31 -12.64 11.56
N ARG A 123 -14.26 -13.96 11.61
CA ARG A 123 -14.17 -14.75 12.84
C ARG A 123 -12.72 -14.98 13.27
N LYS A 124 -11.97 -13.88 13.44
CA LYS A 124 -10.53 -13.94 13.76
C LYS A 124 -10.19 -14.87 14.94
N PRO A 125 -10.90 -14.84 16.09
CA PRO A 125 -10.61 -15.76 17.21
C PRO A 125 -10.70 -17.24 16.80
N ALA A 126 -11.68 -17.62 15.99
CA ALA A 126 -11.86 -18.99 15.51
C ALA A 126 -10.76 -19.40 14.50
N ALA A 127 -10.34 -18.46 13.62
CA ALA A 127 -9.24 -18.69 12.72
C ALA A 127 -7.91 -18.92 13.45
N LEU A 128 -7.62 -18.14 14.50
CA LEU A 128 -6.44 -18.31 15.34
C LEU A 128 -6.47 -19.62 16.13
N ALA A 129 -7.62 -19.98 16.71
CA ALA A 129 -7.78 -21.25 17.40
C ALA A 129 -7.48 -22.43 16.46
N ALA A 130 -8.04 -22.43 15.25
CA ALA A 130 -7.78 -23.47 14.25
C ALA A 130 -6.30 -23.52 13.81
N ALA A 131 -5.63 -22.37 13.65
CA ALA A 131 -4.20 -22.31 13.31
C ALA A 131 -3.34 -22.90 14.42
N ARG A 132 -3.58 -22.52 15.69
CA ARG A 132 -2.87 -23.05 16.86
C ARG A 132 -3.10 -24.53 17.08
N GLU A 133 -4.35 -24.99 16.96
CA GLU A 133 -4.72 -26.40 17.04
C GLU A 133 -3.98 -27.24 16.00
N PHE A 134 -3.92 -26.75 14.76
CA PHE A 134 -3.21 -27.44 13.69
C PHE A 134 -1.68 -27.45 13.92
N LEU A 135 -1.09 -26.34 14.32
CA LEU A 135 0.37 -26.22 14.56
C LEU A 135 0.86 -27.04 15.76
N ALA A 136 -0.03 -27.35 16.72
CA ALA A 136 0.27 -28.20 17.87
C ALA A 136 0.36 -29.71 17.51
N ARG A 137 -0.04 -30.08 16.30
CA ARG A 137 0.03 -31.48 15.83
C ARG A 137 1.46 -31.86 15.44
N GLU A 138 1.78 -33.12 15.65
CA GLU A 138 3.03 -33.69 15.14
C GLU A 138 3.02 -33.84 13.59
N GLY A 139 4.18 -33.82 12.97
CA GLY A 139 4.34 -34.09 11.54
C GLY A 139 3.83 -33.01 10.59
N VAL A 140 3.56 -31.80 11.08
CA VAL A 140 3.23 -30.67 10.19
C VAL A 140 4.44 -30.30 9.34
N ALA A 141 4.35 -30.52 8.02
CA ALA A 141 5.46 -30.29 7.08
C ALA A 141 5.89 -28.80 7.07
N PRO A 142 7.20 -28.51 6.85
CA PRO A 142 7.75 -27.15 6.78
C PRO A 142 7.00 -26.24 5.81
N ALA A 143 6.65 -26.75 4.62
CA ALA A 143 5.89 -25.99 3.62
C ALA A 143 4.49 -25.58 4.16
N THR A 144 3.83 -26.48 4.90
CA THR A 144 2.53 -26.17 5.50
C THR A 144 2.65 -25.17 6.65
N ARG A 145 3.71 -25.29 7.48
CA ARG A 145 4.01 -24.28 8.52
C ARG A 145 4.20 -22.89 7.90
N ASN A 146 4.91 -22.82 6.79
CA ASN A 146 5.09 -21.58 6.05
C ASN A 146 3.73 -21.00 5.57
N LEU A 147 2.82 -21.83 5.06
CA LEU A 147 1.48 -21.40 4.66
C LEU A 147 0.64 -20.90 5.84
N VAL A 148 0.66 -21.60 6.99
CA VAL A 148 -0.02 -21.12 8.21
C VAL A 148 0.61 -19.81 8.70
N GLY A 149 1.93 -19.68 8.64
CA GLY A 149 2.64 -18.44 8.94
C GLY A 149 2.15 -17.26 8.08
N ASN A 150 1.89 -17.48 6.78
CA ASN A 150 1.31 -16.45 5.90
C ASN A 150 -0.09 -16.03 6.39
N LEU A 151 -0.97 -16.98 6.74
CA LEU A 151 -2.30 -16.68 7.25
C LEU A 151 -2.25 -15.93 8.60
N LEU A 152 -1.33 -16.31 9.49
CA LEU A 152 -1.10 -15.59 10.75
C LEU A 152 -0.60 -14.16 10.51
N ARG A 153 0.30 -13.96 9.55
CA ARG A 153 0.77 -12.61 9.18
C ARG A 153 -0.36 -11.75 8.60
N GLU A 154 -1.23 -12.33 7.77
CA GLU A 154 -2.45 -11.66 7.27
C GLU A 154 -3.39 -11.25 8.42
N MET A 155 -3.47 -12.06 9.48
CA MET A 155 -4.22 -11.76 10.70
C MET A 155 -3.48 -10.80 11.65
N HIS A 156 -2.30 -10.30 11.28
CA HIS A 156 -1.42 -9.46 12.11
C HIS A 156 -0.88 -10.13 13.39
N GLU A 157 -0.78 -11.44 13.42
CA GLU A 157 -0.14 -12.22 14.50
C GLU A 157 1.35 -12.43 14.16
N MET A 158 2.10 -11.33 14.15
CA MET A 158 3.49 -11.27 13.65
C MET A 158 4.43 -12.18 14.44
N ALA A 159 4.25 -12.30 15.76
CA ALA A 159 5.09 -13.15 16.60
C ALA A 159 4.89 -14.64 16.29
N GLU A 160 3.63 -15.08 16.11
CA GLU A 160 3.29 -16.46 15.78
C GLU A 160 3.70 -16.79 14.32
N ALA A 161 3.50 -15.85 13.38
CA ALA A 161 3.95 -16.01 12.01
C ALA A 161 5.48 -16.20 11.95
N ARG A 162 6.24 -15.36 12.67
CA ARG A 162 7.69 -15.49 12.81
C ARG A 162 8.08 -16.87 13.32
N ALA A 163 7.45 -17.35 14.41
CA ALA A 163 7.75 -18.66 14.98
C ALA A 163 7.49 -19.80 13.97
N CYS A 164 6.45 -19.71 13.14
CA CYS A 164 6.17 -20.68 12.08
C CYS A 164 7.29 -20.73 11.04
N TYR A 165 7.78 -19.59 10.58
CA TYR A 165 8.87 -19.54 9.58
C TYR A 165 10.20 -20.00 10.18
N GLU A 166 10.53 -19.57 11.40
CA GLU A 166 11.74 -20.02 12.10
C GLU A 166 11.73 -21.55 12.30
N ARG A 167 10.58 -22.13 12.70
CA ARG A 167 10.45 -23.57 12.84
C ARG A 167 10.54 -24.29 11.50
N ALA A 168 9.92 -23.76 10.42
CA ALA A 168 10.05 -24.32 9.08
C ALA A 168 11.51 -24.33 8.61
N LEU A 169 12.28 -23.27 8.90
CA LEU A 169 13.71 -23.17 8.57
C LEU A 169 14.60 -24.06 9.46
N GLN A 170 14.21 -24.37 10.69
CA GLN A 170 14.92 -25.37 11.51
C GLN A 170 14.75 -26.78 10.96
N GLU A 171 13.56 -27.12 10.46
CA GLU A 171 13.25 -28.44 9.88
C GLU A 171 13.74 -28.57 8.43
N GLN A 172 13.75 -27.46 7.67
CA GLN A 172 14.25 -27.39 6.30
C GLN A 172 15.16 -26.15 6.16
N PRO A 173 16.49 -26.29 6.42
CA PRO A 173 17.43 -25.16 6.47
C PRO A 173 17.57 -24.36 5.16
N VAL A 174 17.31 -24.96 4.00
CA VAL A 174 17.30 -24.31 2.67
C VAL A 174 15.85 -24.22 2.21
N PHE A 175 15.20 -23.12 2.57
CA PHE A 175 13.80 -22.86 2.22
C PHE A 175 13.60 -21.36 1.89
N PRO A 176 13.86 -20.95 0.62
CA PRO A 176 13.85 -19.55 0.19
C PRO A 176 12.55 -18.81 0.50
N GLU A 177 11.39 -19.47 0.35
CA GLU A 177 10.08 -18.88 0.58
C GLU A 177 9.87 -18.56 2.08
N ALA A 178 10.20 -19.48 2.97
CA ALA A 178 10.11 -19.27 4.42
C ALA A 178 11.06 -18.17 4.89
N ALA A 179 12.29 -18.13 4.36
CA ALA A 179 13.27 -17.09 4.66
C ALA A 179 12.81 -15.71 4.17
N THR A 180 12.20 -15.64 3.00
CA THR A 180 11.63 -14.40 2.46
C THR A 180 10.45 -13.92 3.31
N ASN A 181 9.56 -14.82 3.71
CA ASN A 181 8.40 -14.51 4.55
C ASN A 181 8.82 -14.09 5.96
N LEU A 182 9.88 -14.72 6.51
CA LEU A 182 10.50 -14.30 7.76
C LEU A 182 11.08 -12.89 7.64
N GLY A 183 11.78 -12.60 6.53
CA GLY A 183 12.28 -11.25 6.23
C GLY A 183 11.15 -10.22 6.21
N ASN A 184 10.06 -10.49 5.49
CA ASN A 184 8.87 -9.61 5.46
C ASN A 184 8.31 -9.36 6.86
N THR A 185 8.18 -10.43 7.67
CA THR A 185 7.66 -10.33 9.04
C THR A 185 8.59 -9.55 9.96
N LEU A 186 9.91 -9.68 9.79
CA LEU A 186 10.88 -8.89 10.54
C LEU A 186 10.84 -7.40 10.19
N VAL A 187 10.57 -7.05 8.93
CA VAL A 187 10.29 -5.65 8.53
C VAL A 187 9.06 -5.12 9.28
N ASP A 188 7.95 -5.89 9.26
CA ASP A 188 6.72 -5.52 9.97
C ASP A 188 6.92 -5.37 11.49
N LEU A 189 7.83 -6.16 12.07
CA LEU A 189 8.25 -6.09 13.48
C LEU A 189 9.27 -4.98 13.78
N GLY A 190 9.69 -4.19 12.78
CA GLY A 190 10.68 -3.12 12.95
C GLY A 190 12.11 -3.62 13.17
N LYS A 191 12.48 -4.79 12.62
CA LYS A 191 13.81 -5.42 12.69
C LYS A 191 14.49 -5.50 11.31
N PRO A 192 14.74 -4.36 10.64
CA PRO A 192 15.21 -4.32 9.25
C PRO A 192 16.59 -4.96 9.06
N SER A 193 17.49 -4.89 10.05
CA SER A 193 18.83 -5.51 9.96
C SER A 193 18.74 -7.03 9.88
N GLN A 194 17.87 -7.65 10.69
CA GLN A 194 17.63 -9.08 10.64
C GLN A 194 16.92 -9.49 9.36
N ALA A 195 15.97 -8.67 8.88
CA ALA A 195 15.27 -8.90 7.62
C ALA A 195 16.26 -8.94 6.43
N GLU A 196 17.20 -7.99 6.37
CA GLU A 196 18.21 -7.96 5.30
C GLU A 196 19.05 -9.25 5.26
N ALA A 197 19.48 -9.73 6.42
CA ALA A 197 20.25 -10.97 6.52
C ALA A 197 19.46 -12.17 5.94
N TRP A 198 18.17 -12.27 6.23
CA TRP A 198 17.33 -13.35 5.71
C TRP A 198 17.05 -13.21 4.21
N TYR A 199 16.81 -12.01 3.69
CA TYR A 199 16.65 -11.80 2.25
C TYR A 199 17.93 -12.16 1.48
N ARG A 200 19.12 -11.80 2.01
CA ARG A 200 20.40 -12.17 1.38
C ARG A 200 20.63 -13.69 1.38
N LYS A 201 20.27 -14.39 2.46
CA LYS A 201 20.28 -15.86 2.49
C LYS A 201 19.32 -16.45 1.46
N ALA A 202 18.08 -16.00 1.41
CA ALA A 202 17.08 -16.45 0.44
C ALA A 202 17.55 -16.21 -1.00
N MET A 203 18.15 -15.05 -1.28
CA MET A 203 18.72 -14.71 -2.58
C MET A 203 19.90 -15.63 -2.94
N GLY A 204 20.73 -16.03 -2.00
CA GLY A 204 21.81 -17.01 -2.22
C GLY A 204 21.28 -18.40 -2.60
N TRP A 205 20.14 -18.82 -2.04
CA TRP A 205 19.51 -20.11 -2.35
C TRP A 205 18.67 -20.09 -3.64
N ALA A 206 18.05 -18.96 -3.95
CA ALA A 206 17.18 -18.81 -5.12
C ALA A 206 17.46 -17.48 -5.86
N PRO A 207 18.65 -17.34 -6.50
CA PRO A 207 19.08 -16.06 -7.11
C PRO A 207 18.24 -15.63 -8.30
N ARG A 208 17.46 -16.55 -8.89
CA ARG A 208 16.55 -16.26 -10.02
C ARG A 208 15.10 -15.99 -9.60
N ASN A 209 14.81 -15.85 -8.30
CA ASN A 209 13.48 -15.52 -7.83
C ASN A 209 13.28 -13.98 -7.79
N PRO A 210 12.46 -13.40 -8.68
CA PRO A 210 12.31 -11.95 -8.79
C PRO A 210 11.68 -11.31 -7.53
N ALA A 211 10.87 -12.05 -6.78
CA ALA A 211 10.21 -11.53 -5.57
C ALA A 211 11.23 -11.25 -4.45
N ILE A 212 12.28 -12.08 -4.32
CA ILE A 212 13.33 -11.88 -3.31
C ILE A 212 14.09 -10.58 -3.60
N HIS A 213 14.48 -10.38 -4.86
CA HIS A 213 15.15 -9.14 -5.30
C HIS A 213 14.26 -7.92 -5.02
N SER A 214 12.97 -7.99 -5.36
CA SER A 214 12.04 -6.89 -5.14
C SER A 214 11.86 -6.57 -3.66
N ASN A 215 11.75 -7.58 -2.78
CA ASN A 215 11.60 -7.39 -1.33
C ASN A 215 12.85 -6.79 -0.69
N LEU A 216 14.04 -7.30 -1.08
CA LEU A 216 15.32 -6.70 -0.66
C LEU A 216 15.44 -5.25 -1.13
N GLY A 217 15.06 -4.97 -2.39
CA GLY A 217 15.04 -3.61 -2.93
C GLY A 217 14.15 -2.65 -2.12
N ASN A 218 12.97 -3.10 -1.70
CA ASN A 218 12.08 -2.29 -0.84
C ASN A 218 12.72 -1.96 0.52
N LEU A 219 13.34 -2.96 1.16
CA LEU A 219 14.04 -2.76 2.42
C LEU A 219 15.20 -1.77 2.28
N LEU A 220 16.01 -1.91 1.23
CA LEU A 220 17.14 -1.02 0.94
C LEU A 220 16.67 0.42 0.69
N ARG A 221 15.55 0.60 -0.03
CA ARG A 221 14.93 1.92 -0.25
C ARG A 221 14.52 2.56 1.08
N GLU A 222 13.89 1.81 1.97
CA GLU A 222 13.50 2.31 3.30
C GLU A 222 14.71 2.67 4.18
N GLN A 223 15.86 2.05 3.94
CA GLN A 223 17.14 2.40 4.58
C GLN A 223 17.87 3.57 3.88
N GLY A 224 17.32 4.13 2.78
CA GLY A 224 17.94 5.20 1.98
C GLY A 224 19.06 4.73 1.03
N ARG A 225 19.27 3.41 0.87
CA ARG A 225 20.27 2.79 -0.03
C ARG A 225 19.70 2.67 -1.44
N LEU A 226 19.40 3.82 -2.08
CA LEU A 226 18.59 3.87 -3.30
C LEU A 226 19.25 3.24 -4.51
N ALA A 227 20.56 3.38 -4.68
CA ALA A 227 21.28 2.76 -5.81
C ALA A 227 21.17 1.22 -5.76
N GLU A 228 21.36 0.63 -4.58
CA GLU A 228 21.22 -0.81 -4.38
C GLU A 228 19.77 -1.26 -4.55
N ALA A 229 18.81 -0.47 -4.04
CA ALA A 229 17.38 -0.73 -4.21
C ALA A 229 17.00 -0.77 -5.69
N GLN A 230 17.41 0.24 -6.47
CA GLN A 230 17.16 0.29 -7.91
C GLN A 230 17.82 -0.89 -8.65
N ALA A 231 19.04 -1.29 -8.27
CA ALA A 231 19.72 -2.46 -8.85
C ALA A 231 18.91 -3.74 -8.59
N CYS A 232 18.43 -3.94 -7.35
CA CYS A 232 17.59 -5.08 -7.01
C CYS A 232 16.27 -5.10 -7.82
N HIS A 233 15.59 -3.97 -7.95
CA HIS A 233 14.35 -3.91 -8.74
C HIS A 233 14.60 -4.13 -10.23
N ARG A 234 15.70 -3.61 -10.81
CA ARG A 234 16.06 -3.87 -12.20
C ARG A 234 16.36 -5.35 -12.44
N GLU A 235 17.03 -6.03 -11.49
CA GLU A 235 17.27 -7.48 -11.59
C GLU A 235 15.95 -8.27 -11.50
N ALA A 236 15.03 -7.88 -10.61
CA ALA A 236 13.70 -8.49 -10.56
C ALA A 236 12.97 -8.38 -11.92
N LEU A 237 13.06 -7.22 -12.59
CA LEU A 237 12.45 -6.98 -13.91
C LEU A 237 13.19 -7.71 -15.03
N ARG A 238 14.51 -7.87 -14.94
CA ARG A 238 15.27 -8.69 -15.89
C ARG A 238 14.85 -10.16 -15.84
N LEU A 239 14.56 -10.66 -14.63
CA LEU A 239 14.09 -12.04 -14.40
C LEU A 239 12.63 -12.24 -14.80
N GLN A 240 11.79 -11.24 -14.55
CA GLN A 240 10.36 -11.25 -14.86
C GLN A 240 9.89 -9.86 -15.34
N PRO A 241 9.95 -9.57 -16.66
CA PRO A 241 9.60 -8.26 -17.21
C PRO A 241 8.20 -7.78 -16.86
N ARG A 242 7.22 -8.66 -16.77
CA ARG A 242 5.83 -8.36 -16.40
C ARG A 242 5.57 -8.30 -14.89
N PHE A 243 6.58 -8.18 -14.06
CA PHE A 243 6.38 -8.04 -12.62
C PHE A 243 5.98 -6.59 -12.27
N LEU A 244 4.68 -6.25 -12.43
CA LEU A 244 4.16 -4.90 -12.22
C LEU A 244 4.51 -4.31 -10.85
N GLY A 245 4.57 -5.15 -9.79
CA GLY A 245 5.01 -4.72 -8.47
C GLY A 245 6.46 -4.23 -8.45
N ALA A 246 7.36 -4.90 -9.17
CA ALA A 246 8.76 -4.48 -9.26
C ALA A 246 8.93 -3.19 -10.08
N HIS A 247 8.13 -2.97 -11.13
CA HIS A 247 8.07 -1.68 -11.84
C HIS A 247 7.67 -0.54 -10.90
N SER A 248 6.59 -0.73 -10.12
CA SER A 248 6.13 0.27 -9.15
C SER A 248 7.19 0.55 -8.08
N ASN A 249 7.86 -0.48 -7.56
CA ASN A 249 8.92 -0.35 -6.57
C ASN A 249 10.15 0.38 -7.13
N LEU A 250 10.52 0.12 -8.39
CA LEU A 250 11.59 0.84 -9.08
C LEU A 250 11.24 2.32 -9.22
N LEU A 251 10.04 2.64 -9.70
CA LEU A 251 9.54 4.02 -9.83
C LEU A 251 9.53 4.75 -8.49
N MET A 252 9.10 4.09 -7.41
CA MET A 252 9.20 4.65 -6.06
C MET A 252 10.65 4.96 -5.67
N SER A 253 11.58 4.05 -5.96
CA SER A 253 13.01 4.25 -5.65
C SER A 253 13.63 5.38 -6.48
N MET A 254 13.27 5.48 -7.78
CA MET A 254 13.69 6.56 -8.67
C MET A 254 13.13 7.91 -8.24
N ASN A 255 11.87 7.95 -7.78
CA ASN A 255 11.23 9.18 -7.32
C ASN A 255 11.87 9.75 -6.04
N HIS A 256 12.40 8.87 -5.18
CA HIS A 256 13.14 9.27 -3.98
C HIS A 256 14.58 9.70 -4.26
N ASP A 257 15.08 9.46 -5.47
CA ASP A 257 16.46 9.72 -5.85
C ASP A 257 16.58 11.04 -6.60
N ALA A 258 17.33 11.99 -6.01
CA ALA A 258 17.57 13.31 -6.62
C ALA A 258 18.34 13.22 -7.95
N ASP A 259 19.21 12.20 -8.07
CA ASP A 259 20.05 12.02 -9.23
C ASP A 259 19.32 11.37 -10.42
N THR A 260 18.12 10.86 -10.20
CA THR A 260 17.29 10.31 -11.27
C THR A 260 16.61 11.43 -12.07
N PRO A 261 16.92 11.59 -13.37
CA PRO A 261 16.27 12.61 -14.20
C PRO A 261 14.77 12.34 -14.36
N PRO A 262 13.88 13.37 -14.39
CA PRO A 262 12.45 13.20 -14.61
C PRO A 262 12.11 12.39 -15.87
N LYS A 263 12.84 12.60 -16.96
CA LYS A 263 12.68 11.85 -18.21
C LYS A 263 12.90 10.35 -18.03
N ALA A 264 13.90 9.93 -17.25
CA ALA A 264 14.13 8.50 -16.97
C ALA A 264 12.98 7.89 -16.17
N SER A 265 12.39 8.64 -15.23
CA SER A 265 11.19 8.22 -14.49
C SER A 265 9.98 8.07 -15.40
N LEU A 266 9.76 9.01 -16.35
CA LEU A 266 8.70 8.92 -17.35
C LEU A 266 8.88 7.70 -18.27
N GLU A 267 10.09 7.46 -18.76
CA GLU A 267 10.38 6.27 -19.60
C GLU A 267 10.09 4.96 -18.85
N GLN A 268 10.50 4.88 -17.58
CA GLN A 268 10.21 3.71 -16.75
C GLN A 268 8.72 3.56 -16.45
N ALA A 269 7.99 4.67 -16.24
CA ALA A 269 6.54 4.67 -16.06
C ALA A 269 5.81 4.21 -17.33
N ARG A 270 6.23 4.67 -18.51
CA ARG A 270 5.69 4.21 -19.79
C ARG A 270 5.87 2.70 -19.99
N ARG A 271 7.05 2.15 -19.65
CA ARG A 271 7.27 0.69 -19.65
C ARG A 271 6.30 -0.04 -18.74
N PHE A 272 6.06 0.48 -17.53
CA PHE A 272 5.02 -0.06 -16.66
C PHE A 272 3.66 -0.04 -17.34
N GLY A 273 3.28 1.08 -17.99
CA GLY A 273 2.02 1.22 -18.69
C GLY A 273 1.86 0.20 -19.82
N GLU A 274 2.91 -0.01 -20.63
CA GLU A 274 2.95 -1.02 -21.70
C GLU A 274 2.70 -2.42 -21.15
N GLU A 275 3.41 -2.82 -20.08
CA GLU A 275 3.25 -4.13 -19.45
C GLU A 275 1.88 -4.30 -18.76
N ALA A 276 1.35 -3.24 -18.15
CA ALA A 276 0.04 -3.25 -17.50
C ALA A 276 -1.10 -3.37 -18.54
N MET A 277 -0.92 -2.81 -19.73
CA MET A 277 -1.88 -2.91 -20.84
C MET A 277 -1.77 -4.22 -21.62
N ALA A 278 -0.65 -4.95 -21.51
CA ALA A 278 -0.43 -6.16 -22.25
C ALA A 278 -1.43 -7.28 -21.89
N GLY A 279 -2.24 -7.69 -22.83
CA GLY A 279 -3.29 -8.70 -22.65
C GLY A 279 -4.59 -8.17 -22.02
N VAL A 280 -4.71 -6.85 -21.82
CA VAL A 280 -5.97 -6.22 -21.42
C VAL A 280 -6.88 -6.13 -22.66
N GLY A 281 -8.15 -6.58 -22.51
CA GLY A 281 -9.16 -6.49 -23.56
C GLY A 281 -9.67 -5.08 -23.80
N ALA A 282 -10.78 -4.97 -24.55
CA ALA A 282 -11.40 -3.68 -24.78
C ALA A 282 -11.80 -2.98 -23.46
N PRO A 283 -11.74 -1.64 -23.41
CA PRO A 283 -12.17 -0.87 -22.25
C PRO A 283 -13.61 -1.18 -21.83
N LEU A 284 -13.85 -1.34 -20.53
CA LEU A 284 -15.19 -1.60 -19.99
C LEU A 284 -16.13 -0.40 -20.14
N ARG A 285 -15.60 0.82 -20.16
CA ARG A 285 -16.34 2.08 -20.39
C ARG A 285 -15.65 2.92 -21.46
N ARG A 286 -16.43 3.60 -22.27
CA ARG A 286 -15.91 4.55 -23.26
C ARG A 286 -15.44 5.82 -22.56
N ARG A 287 -14.34 6.39 -23.02
CA ARG A 287 -13.81 7.67 -22.55
C ARG A 287 -14.85 8.78 -22.73
N GLY A 288 -15.11 9.57 -21.69
CA GLY A 288 -16.03 10.71 -21.73
C GLY A 288 -17.54 10.36 -21.86
N ALA A 289 -17.91 9.08 -21.91
CA ALA A 289 -19.30 8.65 -22.01
C ALA A 289 -19.98 8.61 -20.63
N LEU A 290 -20.40 9.77 -20.12
CA LEU A 290 -21.07 9.88 -18.84
C LEU A 290 -22.49 9.35 -18.86
N SER A 291 -22.93 8.74 -17.77
CA SER A 291 -24.33 8.36 -17.55
C SER A 291 -25.17 9.59 -17.21
N ARG A 292 -26.25 9.84 -18.00
CA ARG A 292 -27.21 10.88 -17.66
C ARG A 292 -28.15 10.38 -16.56
N ARG A 293 -28.19 11.10 -15.42
CA ARG A 293 -29.04 10.77 -14.28
C ARG A 293 -30.04 11.88 -14.01
N PRO A 294 -31.27 11.56 -13.55
CA PRO A 294 -32.32 12.56 -13.27
C PRO A 294 -31.89 13.51 -12.14
N ASP A 295 -31.12 13.06 -11.15
CA ASP A 295 -30.68 13.87 -10.00
C ASP A 295 -29.50 14.79 -10.33
N GLY A 296 -28.86 14.63 -11.51
CA GLY A 296 -27.71 15.44 -11.94
C GLY A 296 -26.48 15.30 -11.05
N ARG A 297 -26.45 14.33 -10.12
CA ARG A 297 -25.32 14.12 -9.21
C ARG A 297 -24.19 13.36 -9.90
N LEU A 298 -22.96 13.78 -9.62
CA LEU A 298 -21.75 13.13 -10.13
C LEU A 298 -21.37 11.95 -9.22
N ARG A 299 -21.16 10.77 -9.77
CA ARG A 299 -20.66 9.61 -9.04
C ARG A 299 -19.15 9.50 -9.17
N VAL A 300 -18.46 9.52 -8.02
CA VAL A 300 -17.01 9.49 -7.96
C VAL A 300 -16.55 8.27 -7.15
N GLY A 301 -15.72 7.45 -7.78
CA GLY A 301 -15.10 6.28 -7.12
C GLY A 301 -13.71 6.61 -6.61
N LEU A 302 -13.37 6.22 -5.40
CA LEU A 302 -12.02 6.30 -4.81
C LEU A 302 -11.43 4.90 -4.66
N VAL A 303 -10.36 4.59 -5.38
CA VAL A 303 -9.62 3.32 -5.27
C VAL A 303 -8.40 3.54 -4.39
N SER A 304 -8.32 2.84 -3.26
CA SER A 304 -7.20 3.02 -2.31
C SER A 304 -7.06 1.87 -1.33
N GLY A 305 -5.82 1.52 -0.97
CA GLY A 305 -5.49 0.70 0.19
C GLY A 305 -5.41 1.49 1.51
N ASP A 306 -5.61 2.81 1.47
CA ASP A 306 -5.20 3.72 2.53
C ASP A 306 -6.33 4.60 3.07
N LEU A 307 -7.60 4.22 2.86
CA LEU A 307 -8.77 4.84 3.51
C LEU A 307 -8.87 4.40 4.99
N ARG A 308 -7.80 4.62 5.71
CA ARG A 308 -7.54 4.20 7.11
C ARG A 308 -6.53 5.15 7.76
N SER A 309 -6.07 4.85 8.96
CA SER A 309 -5.00 5.61 9.66
C SER A 309 -3.68 5.56 8.87
N HIS A 310 -3.64 6.36 7.84
CA HIS A 310 -2.56 6.53 6.88
C HIS A 310 -2.58 7.97 6.35
N PRO A 311 -1.44 8.53 5.85
CA PRO A 311 -1.40 9.88 5.27
C PRO A 311 -2.55 10.16 4.28
N VAL A 312 -2.81 9.28 3.32
CA VAL A 312 -3.92 9.42 2.36
C VAL A 312 -5.27 9.57 3.08
N GLY A 313 -5.54 8.71 4.09
CA GLY A 313 -6.78 8.76 4.85
C GLY A 313 -6.96 10.08 5.61
N TYR A 314 -5.88 10.66 6.16
CA TYR A 314 -5.93 11.95 6.84
C TYR A 314 -6.21 13.12 5.89
N PHE A 315 -5.69 13.08 4.66
CA PHE A 315 -6.03 14.07 3.65
C PHE A 315 -7.47 13.90 3.13
N VAL A 316 -7.95 12.68 2.94
CA VAL A 316 -9.35 12.41 2.53
C VAL A 316 -10.32 12.86 3.62
N GLN A 317 -10.00 12.63 4.89
CA GLN A 317 -10.79 13.05 6.04
C GLN A 317 -11.10 14.55 6.06
N ALA A 318 -10.23 15.38 5.49
CA ALA A 318 -10.36 16.82 5.51
C ALA A 318 -11.62 17.35 4.80
N TRP A 319 -12.04 16.69 3.74
CA TRP A 319 -13.04 17.20 2.80
C TRP A 319 -14.22 16.25 2.54
N VAL A 320 -14.09 14.98 2.92
CA VAL A 320 -15.04 13.92 2.54
C VAL A 320 -16.47 14.19 3.05
N ASP A 321 -16.62 14.79 4.22
CA ASP A 321 -17.92 15.10 4.82
C ASP A 321 -18.67 16.26 4.11
N PHE A 322 -17.95 17.11 3.38
CA PHE A 322 -18.50 18.31 2.74
C PHE A 322 -18.84 18.12 1.25
N ILE A 323 -18.24 17.15 0.57
CA ILE A 323 -18.31 17.06 -0.90
C ILE A 323 -19.73 16.72 -1.40
N ALA A 324 -20.53 16.04 -0.58
CA ALA A 324 -21.92 15.71 -0.91
C ALA A 324 -22.81 16.94 -1.05
N GLU A 325 -22.50 18.04 -0.33
CA GLU A 325 -23.18 19.34 -0.43
C GLU A 325 -23.04 19.95 -1.84
N HIS A 326 -21.99 19.56 -2.53
CA HIS A 326 -21.69 19.99 -3.90
C HIS A 326 -22.15 19.00 -4.96
N GLY A 327 -23.14 18.13 -4.66
CA GLY A 327 -23.79 17.24 -5.62
C GLY A 327 -22.86 16.13 -6.13
N VAL A 328 -21.96 15.64 -5.32
CA VAL A 328 -21.10 14.49 -5.58
C VAL A 328 -21.49 13.33 -4.67
N ASP A 329 -21.66 12.13 -5.23
CA ASP A 329 -21.85 10.87 -4.53
C ASP A 329 -20.54 10.08 -4.55
N LEU A 330 -19.96 9.80 -3.38
CA LEU A 330 -18.72 9.04 -3.26
C LEU A 330 -18.97 7.54 -3.15
N PHE A 331 -18.12 6.77 -3.81
CA PHE A 331 -18.03 5.31 -3.69
C PHE A 331 -16.59 4.93 -3.33
N ALA A 332 -16.42 4.15 -2.26
CA ALA A 332 -15.11 3.64 -1.87
C ALA A 332 -14.87 2.24 -2.44
N PHE A 333 -13.67 2.03 -2.95
CA PHE A 333 -13.17 0.76 -3.46
C PHE A 333 -11.85 0.41 -2.74
N PRO A 334 -11.92 -0.06 -1.47
CA PRO A 334 -10.74 -0.40 -0.70
C PRO A 334 -10.03 -1.63 -1.29
N THR A 335 -8.69 -1.54 -1.37
CA THR A 335 -7.82 -2.58 -1.93
C THR A 335 -7.15 -3.44 -0.86
N VAL A 336 -7.44 -3.20 0.42
CA VAL A 336 -7.00 -3.98 1.59
C VAL A 336 -8.18 -4.31 2.49
N ALA A 337 -8.12 -5.45 3.16
CA ALA A 337 -9.17 -5.90 4.11
C ALA A 337 -9.12 -5.15 5.45
N ARG A 338 -8.01 -4.48 5.76
CA ARG A 338 -7.79 -3.84 7.06
C ARG A 338 -8.63 -2.59 7.21
N GLU A 339 -9.44 -2.57 8.26
CA GLU A 339 -10.22 -1.42 8.72
C GLU A 339 -9.74 -0.97 10.11
N ASP A 340 -9.87 0.31 10.42
CA ASP A 340 -9.54 0.89 11.71
C ASP A 340 -10.53 2.01 12.08
N ALA A 341 -10.26 2.72 13.18
CA ALA A 341 -11.13 3.80 13.66
C ALA A 341 -11.35 4.90 12.60
N LEU A 342 -10.33 5.25 11.81
CA LEU A 342 -10.49 6.22 10.74
C LEU A 342 -11.35 5.67 9.60
N THR A 343 -11.17 4.41 9.22
CA THR A 343 -12.06 3.75 8.25
C THR A 343 -13.52 3.83 8.68
N THR A 344 -13.81 3.49 9.95
CA THR A 344 -15.17 3.55 10.52
C THR A 344 -15.74 4.97 10.44
N ARG A 345 -14.92 5.98 10.70
CA ARG A 345 -15.32 7.38 10.60
C ARG A 345 -15.58 7.83 9.17
N LEU A 346 -14.78 7.39 8.20
CA LEU A 346 -14.93 7.79 6.79
C LEU A 346 -16.17 7.17 6.12
N LYS A 347 -16.51 5.93 6.46
CA LYS A 347 -17.59 5.16 5.80
C LYS A 347 -18.92 5.92 5.64
N PRO A 348 -19.45 6.65 6.62
CA PRO A 348 -20.74 7.35 6.48
C PRO A 348 -20.79 8.38 5.35
N ALA A 349 -19.65 8.95 4.93
CA ALA A 349 -19.58 9.92 3.84
C ALA A 349 -19.69 9.25 2.44
N PHE A 350 -19.59 7.93 2.36
CA PHE A 350 -19.67 7.17 1.12
C PHE A 350 -21.06 6.56 0.95
N ARG A 351 -21.62 6.71 -0.27
CA ARG A 351 -22.87 6.06 -0.68
C ARG A 351 -22.74 4.55 -0.83
N GLY A 352 -21.52 4.04 -1.08
CA GLY A 352 -21.20 2.63 -1.17
C GLY A 352 -19.74 2.35 -0.82
N TRP A 353 -19.52 1.21 -0.16
CA TRP A 353 -18.19 0.72 0.25
C TRP A 353 -18.00 -0.70 -0.30
N HIS A 354 -17.21 -0.84 -1.38
CA HIS A 354 -17.12 -2.06 -2.17
C HIS A 354 -15.69 -2.58 -2.20
N ALA A 355 -15.44 -3.65 -1.47
CA ALA A 355 -14.11 -4.25 -1.37
C ALA A 355 -13.58 -4.78 -2.72
N LEU A 356 -12.28 -4.55 -2.98
CA LEU A 356 -11.57 -5.10 -4.14
C LEU A 356 -10.42 -6.03 -3.75
N TRP A 357 -10.10 -6.14 -2.48
CA TRP A 357 -8.93 -6.89 -1.99
C TRP A 357 -9.03 -8.41 -2.26
N ASP A 358 -10.24 -8.94 -2.41
CA ASP A 358 -10.55 -10.34 -2.67
C ASP A 358 -10.64 -10.70 -4.15
N ALA A 359 -10.47 -9.74 -5.05
CA ALA A 359 -10.71 -9.90 -6.48
C ALA A 359 -9.45 -9.63 -7.31
N GLY A 360 -9.23 -10.42 -8.37
CA GLY A 360 -8.28 -10.08 -9.43
C GLY A 360 -8.72 -8.83 -10.21
N ASP A 361 -7.81 -8.23 -10.99
CA ASP A 361 -8.05 -6.93 -11.63
C ASP A 361 -9.24 -6.93 -12.59
N ASP A 362 -9.50 -8.03 -13.30
CA ASP A 362 -10.66 -8.15 -14.21
C ASP A 362 -11.98 -8.10 -13.46
N LEU A 363 -12.10 -8.87 -12.38
CA LEU A 363 -13.30 -8.89 -11.54
C LEU A 363 -13.49 -7.56 -10.81
N ALA A 364 -12.40 -7.00 -10.27
CA ALA A 364 -12.43 -5.71 -9.59
C ALA A 364 -12.89 -4.59 -10.54
N ALA A 365 -12.38 -4.56 -11.77
CA ALA A 365 -12.79 -3.57 -12.77
C ALA A 365 -14.29 -3.72 -13.14
N ARG A 366 -14.80 -4.95 -13.28
CA ARG A 366 -16.25 -5.18 -13.50
C ARG A 366 -17.09 -4.71 -12.32
N ARG A 367 -16.69 -5.02 -11.08
CA ARG A 367 -17.39 -4.54 -9.86
C ARG A 367 -17.49 -3.01 -9.84
N ILE A 368 -16.43 -2.29 -10.25
CA ILE A 368 -16.46 -0.83 -10.37
C ILE A 368 -17.41 -0.39 -11.49
N ALA A 369 -17.31 -0.99 -12.69
CA ALA A 369 -18.14 -0.64 -13.83
C ALA A 369 -19.65 -0.82 -13.56
N GLU A 370 -20.03 -1.85 -12.77
CA GLU A 370 -21.41 -2.09 -12.31
C GLU A 370 -21.96 -0.97 -11.42
N ARG A 371 -21.10 -0.21 -10.75
CA ARG A 371 -21.52 0.93 -9.90
C ARG A 371 -21.76 2.21 -10.70
N ASP A 372 -21.48 2.20 -11.99
CA ASP A 372 -21.72 3.30 -12.91
C ASP A 372 -21.17 4.63 -12.39
N VAL A 373 -19.90 4.63 -11.96
CA VAL A 373 -19.18 5.84 -11.55
C VAL A 373 -18.76 6.64 -12.79
N ASP A 374 -18.84 7.96 -12.71
CA ASP A 374 -18.47 8.88 -13.78
C ASP A 374 -16.97 9.17 -13.79
N VAL A 375 -16.40 9.40 -12.61
CA VAL A 375 -14.99 9.68 -12.41
C VAL A 375 -14.42 8.67 -11.42
N LEU A 376 -13.33 8.02 -11.75
CA LEU A 376 -12.61 7.11 -10.89
C LEU A 376 -11.25 7.71 -10.52
N LEU A 377 -11.01 7.90 -9.22
CA LEU A 377 -9.76 8.41 -8.69
C LEU A 377 -8.89 7.27 -8.14
N ASP A 378 -7.69 7.16 -8.68
CA ASP A 378 -6.61 6.42 -8.07
C ASP A 378 -5.95 7.26 -6.98
N LEU A 379 -5.93 6.76 -5.74
CA LEU A 379 -5.29 7.44 -4.62
C LEU A 379 -3.97 6.76 -4.19
N SER A 380 -3.47 5.83 -4.97
CA SER A 380 -2.29 5.04 -4.64
C SER A 380 -1.12 5.26 -5.61
N GLY A 381 -1.38 5.39 -6.91
CA GLY A 381 -0.34 5.40 -7.93
C GLY A 381 0.57 4.18 -7.78
N HIS A 382 1.88 4.37 -7.74
CA HIS A 382 2.86 3.30 -7.58
C HIS A 382 3.18 2.94 -6.12
N THR A 383 2.40 3.40 -5.14
CA THR A 383 2.58 3.00 -3.73
C THR A 383 2.08 1.58 -3.47
N GLY A 384 2.28 1.07 -2.25
CA GLY A 384 1.80 -0.26 -1.86
C GLY A 384 0.29 -0.43 -2.02
N HIS A 385 -0.12 -1.65 -2.31
CA HIS A 385 -1.54 -2.02 -2.51
C HIS A 385 -2.26 -1.28 -3.64
N ASN A 386 -1.52 -0.68 -4.59
CA ASN A 386 -2.14 -0.07 -5.76
C ASN A 386 -2.88 -1.09 -6.62
N ARG A 387 -3.77 -0.58 -7.45
CA ARG A 387 -4.57 -1.38 -8.39
C ARG A 387 -4.58 -0.73 -9.79
N LEU A 388 -3.42 -0.25 -10.24
CA LEU A 388 -3.28 0.35 -11.58
C LEU A 388 -3.71 -0.61 -12.69
N GLY A 389 -3.56 -1.92 -12.49
CA GLY A 389 -4.12 -2.93 -13.40
C GLY A 389 -5.64 -2.86 -13.56
N VAL A 390 -6.37 -2.41 -12.55
CA VAL A 390 -7.83 -2.15 -12.66
C VAL A 390 -8.09 -0.96 -13.57
N PHE A 391 -7.31 0.13 -13.44
CA PHE A 391 -7.43 1.32 -14.29
C PHE A 391 -7.04 1.03 -15.74
N ALA A 392 -6.13 0.08 -16.00
CA ALA A 392 -5.80 -0.39 -17.34
C ALA A 392 -7.04 -0.89 -18.09
N ARG A 393 -8.03 -1.46 -17.41
CA ARG A 393 -9.29 -2.00 -17.97
C ARG A 393 -10.36 -0.93 -18.17
N ARG A 394 -10.10 0.29 -17.80
CA ARG A 394 -10.98 1.46 -17.93
C ARG A 394 -12.41 1.21 -17.45
N PRO A 395 -12.63 0.97 -16.14
CA PRO A 395 -13.98 0.73 -15.60
C PRO A 395 -14.84 1.99 -15.47
N ALA A 396 -14.28 3.19 -15.69
CA ALA A 396 -15.01 4.46 -15.65
C ALA A 396 -14.72 5.32 -16.88
N PRO A 397 -15.66 6.21 -17.28
CA PRO A 397 -15.49 7.12 -18.41
C PRO A 397 -14.33 8.09 -18.26
N VAL A 398 -14.10 8.60 -17.03
CA VAL A 398 -12.99 9.49 -16.69
C VAL A 398 -12.19 8.88 -15.56
N GLN A 399 -10.87 8.85 -15.71
CA GLN A 399 -9.95 8.30 -14.74
C GLN A 399 -8.85 9.29 -14.43
N ALA A 400 -8.57 9.48 -13.14
CA ALA A 400 -7.51 10.38 -12.71
C ALA A 400 -6.69 9.78 -11.55
N THR A 401 -5.43 10.20 -11.41
CA THR A 401 -4.59 9.85 -10.27
C THR A 401 -4.36 11.08 -9.39
N TRP A 402 -4.30 10.84 -8.09
CA TRP A 402 -4.13 11.90 -7.10
C TRP A 402 -3.59 11.36 -5.78
N LEU A 403 -2.97 12.20 -4.99
CA LEU A 403 -2.72 12.11 -3.56
C LEU A 403 -1.59 11.16 -3.12
N GLY A 404 -1.67 9.84 -3.38
CA GLY A 404 -0.76 8.86 -2.76
C GLY A 404 0.62 8.76 -3.40
N TYR A 405 0.74 9.07 -4.70
CA TYR A 405 1.99 9.03 -5.44
C TYR A 405 2.31 10.39 -6.07
N PHE A 406 3.58 10.73 -6.12
CA PHE A 406 4.05 12.05 -6.52
C PHE A 406 4.85 11.99 -7.83
N GLY A 407 4.26 11.41 -8.86
CA GLY A 407 4.84 11.29 -10.19
C GLY A 407 3.82 10.75 -11.18
N THR A 408 4.23 10.63 -12.45
CA THR A 408 3.42 10.02 -13.50
C THR A 408 3.24 8.52 -13.27
N THR A 409 2.05 7.99 -13.57
CA THR A 409 1.79 6.56 -13.50
C THR A 409 2.27 5.80 -14.74
N GLY A 410 2.38 6.49 -15.88
CA GLY A 410 2.72 5.90 -17.16
C GLY A 410 1.57 5.13 -17.82
N LEU A 411 0.38 5.09 -17.18
CA LEU A 411 -0.74 4.32 -17.67
C LEU A 411 -1.59 5.14 -18.65
N PRO A 412 -1.72 4.76 -19.93
CA PRO A 412 -2.40 5.57 -20.97
C PRO A 412 -3.92 5.67 -20.76
N THR A 413 -4.49 4.86 -19.87
CA THR A 413 -5.91 4.90 -19.51
C THR A 413 -6.22 5.87 -18.37
N LEU A 414 -5.23 6.45 -17.71
CA LEU A 414 -5.41 7.57 -16.79
C LEU A 414 -5.39 8.88 -17.56
N ASP A 415 -6.47 9.63 -17.46
CA ASP A 415 -6.68 10.85 -18.24
C ASP A 415 -5.97 12.06 -17.61
N TRP A 416 -6.03 12.15 -16.26
CA TRP A 416 -5.60 13.31 -15.53
C TRP A 416 -4.77 12.98 -14.30
N LEU A 417 -3.84 13.88 -13.97
CA LEU A 417 -3.18 13.95 -12.66
C LEU A 417 -3.61 15.24 -11.98
N LEU A 418 -4.16 15.16 -10.75
CA LEU A 418 -4.55 16.33 -9.98
C LEU A 418 -3.33 16.97 -9.30
N ALA A 419 -3.08 18.21 -9.60
CA ALA A 419 -1.97 19.01 -9.09
C ALA A 419 -2.42 20.42 -8.70
N ASP A 420 -1.50 21.24 -8.23
CA ASP A 420 -1.59 22.69 -8.20
C ASP A 420 -0.33 23.32 -8.87
N ARG A 421 -0.40 24.62 -9.17
CA ARG A 421 0.72 25.29 -9.84
C ARG A 421 1.99 25.39 -8.99
N ALA A 422 1.88 25.23 -7.68
CA ALA A 422 3.04 25.20 -6.79
C ALA A 422 3.77 23.86 -6.86
N SER A 423 3.05 22.77 -7.12
CA SER A 423 3.61 21.41 -7.17
C SER A 423 4.01 20.96 -8.58
N VAL A 424 3.28 21.37 -9.62
CA VAL A 424 3.60 21.10 -11.04
C VAL A 424 3.52 22.41 -11.82
N ALA A 425 4.66 22.86 -12.35
CA ALA A 425 4.70 24.03 -13.22
C ALA A 425 4.32 23.63 -14.67
N PRO A 426 3.85 24.57 -15.51
CA PRO A 426 3.49 24.27 -16.90
C PRO A 426 4.62 23.64 -17.72
N GLU A 427 5.85 24.04 -17.47
CA GLU A 427 7.06 23.49 -18.11
C GLU A 427 7.35 22.05 -17.77
N ASP A 428 6.79 21.54 -16.66
CA ASP A 428 6.97 20.16 -16.22
C ASP A 428 5.98 19.17 -16.87
N HIS A 429 4.98 19.64 -17.63
CA HIS A 429 3.94 18.79 -18.22
C HIS A 429 4.53 17.66 -19.07
N ALA A 430 5.63 17.90 -19.75
CA ALA A 430 6.33 16.89 -20.56
C ALA A 430 6.88 15.71 -19.75
N ASN A 431 6.91 15.80 -18.40
CA ASN A 431 7.36 14.74 -17.50
C ASN A 431 6.23 13.78 -17.08
N PHE A 432 5.01 13.98 -17.58
CA PHE A 432 3.84 13.19 -17.24
C PHE A 432 3.20 12.56 -18.47
N SER A 433 2.62 11.38 -18.32
CA SER A 433 1.82 10.73 -19.35
C SER A 433 0.35 11.16 -19.29
N GLU A 434 -0.09 11.64 -18.14
CA GLU A 434 -1.43 12.17 -17.89
C GLU A 434 -1.48 13.67 -18.21
N GLY A 435 -2.66 14.18 -18.58
CA GLY A 435 -2.94 15.61 -18.56
C GLY A 435 -2.90 16.13 -17.11
N ILE A 436 -2.42 17.35 -16.93
CA ILE A 436 -2.38 17.98 -15.60
C ILE A 436 -3.66 18.78 -15.37
N TRP A 437 -4.40 18.43 -14.31
CA TRP A 437 -5.56 19.18 -13.85
C TRP A 437 -5.22 19.99 -12.61
N TYR A 438 -5.32 21.31 -12.70
CA TYR A 438 -4.97 22.18 -11.60
C TYR A 438 -6.13 22.46 -10.65
N LEU A 439 -5.92 22.17 -9.38
CA LEU A 439 -6.69 22.69 -8.25
C LEU A 439 -6.05 23.98 -7.73
N PRO A 440 -6.78 24.86 -7.02
CA PRO A 440 -6.17 26.00 -6.31
C PRO A 440 -5.07 25.54 -5.33
N HIS A 441 -5.36 24.47 -4.59
CA HIS A 441 -4.44 23.77 -3.69
C HIS A 441 -4.59 22.27 -3.89
N ARG A 442 -3.48 21.56 -4.04
CA ARG A 442 -3.50 20.10 -4.29
C ARG A 442 -3.90 19.31 -3.04
N LEU A 443 -3.61 19.82 -1.85
CA LEU A 443 -3.75 19.13 -0.58
C LEU A 443 -4.51 19.98 0.43
N CYS A 444 -5.39 19.32 1.20
CA CYS A 444 -6.05 19.86 2.39
C CYS A 444 -5.97 18.82 3.50
N PHE A 445 -5.65 19.23 4.72
CA PHE A 445 -5.39 18.33 5.84
C PHE A 445 -6.42 18.49 6.95
N ALA A 446 -6.86 17.37 7.54
CA ALA A 446 -7.77 17.42 8.68
C ALA A 446 -7.00 17.69 9.99
N PRO A 447 -7.49 18.59 10.84
CA PRO A 447 -6.91 18.78 12.17
C PRO A 447 -6.81 17.46 12.94
N PRO A 448 -5.64 17.13 13.54
CA PRO A 448 -5.50 15.93 14.37
C PRO A 448 -6.42 16.03 15.61
N GLN A 449 -7.31 15.06 15.78
CA GLN A 449 -8.29 15.05 16.89
C GLN A 449 -7.64 14.84 18.27
N ASP A 450 -6.51 14.12 18.32
CA ASP A 450 -5.77 13.82 19.54
C ASP A 450 -4.69 14.89 19.87
N ALA A 451 -4.73 16.06 19.22
CA ALA A 451 -3.76 17.12 19.42
C ALA A 451 -3.93 17.75 20.80
N ALA A 452 -2.85 17.80 21.56
CA ALA A 452 -2.77 18.59 22.79
C ALA A 452 -2.75 20.10 22.47
N GLU A 453 -2.88 20.95 23.50
CA GLU A 453 -2.65 22.39 23.39
C GLU A 453 -1.22 22.67 22.88
N VAL A 454 -1.06 23.81 22.21
CA VAL A 454 0.25 24.26 21.75
C VAL A 454 1.11 24.62 22.98
N ALA A 455 2.20 23.86 23.15
CA ALA A 455 3.11 24.11 24.27
C ALA A 455 3.93 25.39 24.05
N PRO A 456 4.37 26.07 25.12
CA PRO A 456 5.30 27.19 25.03
C PRO A 456 6.58 26.82 24.28
N THR A 457 7.26 27.79 23.71
CA THR A 457 8.52 27.63 22.97
C THR A 457 9.60 27.06 23.89
N PRO A 458 10.11 25.83 23.63
CA PRO A 458 11.05 25.17 24.54
C PRO A 458 12.37 25.94 24.69
N ALA A 459 12.81 26.66 23.65
CA ALA A 459 14.03 27.47 23.72
C ALA A 459 14.00 28.57 24.78
N LEU A 460 12.83 29.14 25.10
CA LEU A 460 12.68 30.11 26.19
C LEU A 460 12.95 29.50 27.56
N GLN A 461 12.61 28.24 27.76
CA GLN A 461 12.80 27.53 29.03
C GLN A 461 14.21 26.91 29.15
N ARG A 462 14.73 26.41 28.01
CA ARG A 462 15.98 25.64 27.98
C ARG A 462 17.21 26.48 27.67
N GLY A 463 17.04 27.72 27.23
CA GLY A 463 18.12 28.61 26.79
C GLY A 463 18.85 28.12 25.52
N GLN A 464 18.28 27.15 24.81
CA GLN A 464 18.86 26.59 23.57
C GLN A 464 17.76 26.14 22.61
N VAL A 465 17.98 26.36 21.30
CA VAL A 465 17.06 25.95 20.24
C VAL A 465 17.18 24.44 20.00
N THR A 466 16.02 23.77 19.88
CA THR A 466 15.93 22.38 19.46
C THR A 466 15.33 22.32 18.05
N PHE A 467 16.17 21.90 17.10
CA PHE A 467 15.67 21.50 15.77
C PHE A 467 15.10 20.09 15.84
N GLY A 468 14.13 19.78 14.98
CA GLY A 468 13.53 18.46 14.94
C GLY A 468 13.30 17.93 13.54
N SER A 469 13.21 16.60 13.40
CA SER A 469 12.71 15.94 12.21
C SER A 469 11.92 14.69 12.59
N PHE A 470 10.70 14.57 12.03
CA PHE A 470 9.78 13.47 12.28
C PHE A 470 9.61 12.62 11.00
N GLN A 471 10.68 12.52 10.23
CA GLN A 471 10.69 11.86 8.94
C GLN A 471 11.17 10.40 9.02
N SER A 472 10.80 9.58 8.02
CA SER A 472 11.39 8.26 7.86
C SER A 472 12.87 8.36 7.51
N LEU A 473 13.68 7.41 8.01
CA LEU A 473 15.13 7.45 7.81
C LEU A 473 15.57 7.37 6.35
N GLY A 474 14.77 6.74 5.49
CA GLY A 474 15.03 6.69 4.05
C GLY A 474 15.08 8.08 3.36
N LYS A 475 14.57 9.11 4.02
CA LYS A 475 14.65 10.51 3.56
C LYS A 475 15.91 11.24 4.04
N LEU A 476 16.61 10.71 5.04
CA LEU A 476 17.80 11.31 5.64
C LEU A 476 19.04 11.00 4.79
N ARG A 477 19.13 11.66 3.64
CA ARG A 477 20.20 11.52 2.66
C ARG A 477 21.45 12.33 3.06
N PRO A 478 22.66 11.95 2.59
CA PRO A 478 23.87 12.69 2.89
C PRO A 478 23.80 14.22 2.68
N PRO A 479 23.18 14.74 1.57
CA PRO A 479 23.01 16.19 1.41
C PRO A 479 22.16 16.83 2.52
N VAL A 480 21.11 16.14 3.00
CA VAL A 480 20.25 16.61 4.10
C VAL A 480 21.05 16.68 5.39
N LEU A 481 21.80 15.61 5.71
CA LEU A 481 22.63 15.55 6.92
C LEU A 481 23.74 16.62 6.91
N ALA A 482 24.36 16.86 5.75
CA ALA A 482 25.35 17.92 5.59
C ALA A 482 24.73 19.32 5.80
N ALA A 483 23.54 19.58 5.27
CA ALA A 483 22.84 20.85 5.51
C ALA A 483 22.52 21.04 6.99
N TRP A 484 22.00 20.01 7.66
CA TRP A 484 21.70 20.05 9.11
C TRP A 484 22.95 20.24 9.96
N ALA A 485 24.07 19.63 9.59
CA ALA A 485 25.35 19.85 10.28
C ALA A 485 25.80 21.32 10.17
N ARG A 486 25.63 21.95 9.00
CA ARG A 486 25.90 23.38 8.80
C ARG A 486 25.00 24.27 9.66
N VAL A 487 23.71 23.94 9.76
CA VAL A 487 22.77 24.66 10.65
C VAL A 487 23.22 24.56 12.09
N LEU A 488 23.47 23.34 12.59
CA LEU A 488 23.87 23.13 13.97
C LEU A 488 25.23 23.79 14.30
N LYS A 489 26.17 23.78 13.37
CA LYS A 489 27.47 24.46 13.54
C LYS A 489 27.30 25.98 13.71
N ARG A 490 26.35 26.58 12.99
CA ARG A 490 26.08 28.03 13.02
C ARG A 490 25.14 28.47 14.13
N VAL A 491 24.44 27.51 14.79
CA VAL A 491 23.61 27.78 15.98
C VAL A 491 24.24 27.04 17.18
N PRO A 492 25.24 27.63 17.86
CA PRO A 492 25.92 26.98 18.98
C PRO A 492 24.93 26.59 20.11
N GLY A 493 25.18 25.46 20.74
CA GLY A 493 24.31 24.96 21.81
C GLY A 493 23.00 24.30 21.32
N SER A 494 22.58 24.48 20.07
CA SER A 494 21.33 23.86 19.59
C SER A 494 21.40 22.33 19.56
N ARG A 495 20.25 21.68 19.64
CA ARG A 495 20.09 20.21 19.61
C ARG A 495 19.31 19.77 18.37
N LEU A 496 19.45 18.50 18.01
CA LEU A 496 18.67 17.86 16.96
C LEU A 496 17.93 16.65 17.53
N ARG A 497 16.58 16.69 17.46
CA ARG A 497 15.68 15.62 17.85
C ARG A 497 15.18 14.89 16.60
N LEU A 498 15.45 13.58 16.52
CA LEU A 498 14.93 12.71 15.46
C LEU A 498 13.87 11.78 16.00
N GLN A 499 12.75 11.69 15.28
CA GLN A 499 11.63 10.81 15.58
C GLN A 499 11.33 9.94 14.37
N SER A 500 11.58 8.64 14.47
CA SER A 500 11.22 7.67 13.42
C SER A 500 10.98 6.29 14.01
N ALA A 501 9.95 5.58 13.50
CA ALA A 501 9.67 4.21 13.97
C ALA A 501 10.87 3.27 13.83
N GLN A 502 11.71 3.49 12.81
CA GLN A 502 12.90 2.68 12.51
C GLN A 502 14.01 2.82 13.56
N LEU A 503 14.04 3.93 14.32
CA LEU A 503 15.01 4.16 15.41
C LEU A 503 14.71 3.30 16.66
N GLY A 504 13.65 2.51 16.66
CA GLY A 504 13.39 1.48 17.66
C GLY A 504 14.33 0.26 17.55
N ASP A 505 14.97 0.07 16.39
CA ASP A 505 16.02 -0.95 16.20
C ASP A 505 17.37 -0.36 16.61
N PRO A 506 18.07 -0.96 17.62
CA PRO A 506 19.34 -0.43 18.13
C PRO A 506 20.44 -0.32 17.06
N GLU A 507 20.53 -1.28 16.14
CA GLU A 507 21.54 -1.27 15.07
C GLU A 507 21.26 -0.16 14.05
N VAL A 508 19.97 0.09 13.74
CA VAL A 508 19.56 1.21 12.89
C VAL A 508 19.86 2.54 13.57
N ALA A 509 19.53 2.66 14.86
CA ALA A 509 19.80 3.87 15.63
C ALA A 509 21.31 4.16 15.68
N GLN A 510 22.14 3.14 15.94
CA GLN A 510 23.59 3.28 15.96
C GLN A 510 24.16 3.71 14.60
N ARG A 511 23.70 3.10 13.50
CA ARG A 511 24.10 3.52 12.14
C ARG A 511 23.70 4.97 11.87
N GLN A 512 22.51 5.38 12.30
CA GLN A 512 22.05 6.76 12.10
C GLN A 512 22.90 7.76 12.89
N VAL A 513 23.28 7.43 14.13
CA VAL A 513 24.24 8.25 14.91
C VAL A 513 25.57 8.35 14.17
N GLN A 514 26.12 7.24 13.66
CA GLN A 514 27.39 7.25 12.92
C GLN A 514 27.30 8.14 11.67
N GLN A 515 26.21 8.10 10.92
CA GLN A 515 26.00 8.97 9.75
C GLN A 515 25.95 10.45 10.14
N LEU A 516 25.25 10.80 11.21
CA LEU A 516 25.18 12.17 11.72
C LEU A 516 26.54 12.66 12.23
N VAL A 517 27.29 11.80 12.91
CA VAL A 517 28.65 12.11 13.37
C VAL A 517 29.61 12.30 12.20
N SER A 518 29.52 11.42 11.18
CA SER A 518 30.30 11.57 9.94
C SER A 518 29.96 12.84 9.16
N ALA A 519 28.73 13.35 9.29
CA ALA A 519 28.32 14.63 8.76
C ALA A 519 28.78 15.84 9.61
N GLY A 520 29.41 15.61 10.77
CA GLY A 520 29.95 16.65 11.65
C GLY A 520 29.05 17.06 12.82
N ILE A 521 28.03 16.27 13.16
CA ILE A 521 27.14 16.56 14.30
C ILE A 521 27.62 15.79 15.55
N SER A 522 27.86 16.51 16.63
CA SER A 522 28.29 15.89 17.92
C SER A 522 27.17 15.01 18.48
N PRO A 523 27.47 13.78 18.94
CA PRO A 523 26.47 12.89 19.57
C PRO A 523 25.77 13.52 20.78
N ALA A 524 26.45 14.37 21.54
CA ALA A 524 25.87 15.07 22.68
C ALA A 524 24.72 16.01 22.33
N ARG A 525 24.60 16.38 21.07
CA ARG A 525 23.53 17.25 20.53
C ARG A 525 22.35 16.47 19.93
N LEU A 526 22.40 15.14 19.93
CA LEU A 526 21.40 14.26 19.30
C LEU A 526 20.44 13.69 20.34
N SER A 527 19.19 13.54 19.94
CA SER A 527 18.15 12.85 20.69
C SER A 527 17.31 12.03 19.70
N LEU A 528 17.44 10.70 19.76
CA LEU A 528 16.81 9.77 18.82
C LEU A 528 15.69 9.01 19.51
N HIS A 529 14.51 8.95 18.85
CA HIS A 529 13.31 8.35 19.40
C HIS A 529 12.68 7.40 18.38
N GLY A 530 12.31 6.19 18.86
CA GLY A 530 11.62 5.15 18.09
C GLY A 530 10.10 5.39 17.98
N ARG A 531 9.37 4.32 17.63
CA ARG A 531 7.90 4.35 17.53
C ARG A 531 7.27 4.71 18.88
N MET A 532 6.25 5.55 18.84
CA MET A 532 5.42 5.89 19.98
C MET A 532 3.93 5.97 19.60
N PRO A 533 2.98 5.84 20.55
CA PRO A 533 1.57 6.05 20.32
C PRO A 533 1.25 7.43 19.73
N ARG A 534 0.20 7.52 18.93
CA ARG A 534 -0.18 8.73 18.19
C ARG A 534 -0.23 9.99 19.05
N ARG A 535 -0.90 9.93 20.20
CA ARG A 535 -1.02 11.08 21.13
C ARG A 535 0.34 11.55 21.64
N GLN A 536 1.24 10.61 22.00
CA GLN A 536 2.59 10.92 22.45
C GLN A 536 3.44 11.48 21.31
N TYR A 537 3.27 10.96 20.09
CA TYR A 537 3.94 11.47 18.90
C TYR A 537 3.58 12.93 18.63
N LEU A 538 2.31 13.30 18.71
CA LEU A 538 1.88 14.70 18.57
C LEU A 538 2.43 15.56 19.71
N ALA A 539 2.36 15.08 20.96
CA ALA A 539 2.89 15.81 22.13
C ALA A 539 4.42 16.04 22.06
N ALA A 540 5.15 15.16 21.37
CA ALA A 540 6.61 15.30 21.22
C ALA A 540 7.03 16.57 20.45
N HIS A 541 6.13 17.20 19.70
CA HIS A 541 6.38 18.50 19.06
C HIS A 541 6.57 19.64 20.09
N ALA A 542 6.14 19.44 21.34
CA ALA A 542 6.43 20.35 22.44
C ALA A 542 7.93 20.49 22.78
N GLU A 543 8.76 19.53 22.35
CA GLU A 543 10.19 19.53 22.58
C GLU A 543 11.01 20.22 21.48
N VAL A 544 10.37 20.66 20.40
CA VAL A 544 11.00 21.17 19.18
C VAL A 544 10.59 22.61 18.93
N ASP A 545 11.53 23.46 18.55
CA ASP A 545 11.30 24.86 18.18
C ASP A 545 11.05 25.03 16.68
N ILE A 546 11.85 24.35 15.85
CA ILE A 546 11.81 24.45 14.37
C ILE A 546 11.99 23.04 13.80
N LEU A 547 11.13 22.64 12.86
CA LEU A 547 11.38 21.45 12.07
C LEU A 547 12.30 21.75 10.89
N LEU A 548 13.26 20.84 10.68
CA LEU A 548 14.10 20.80 9.49
C LEU A 548 13.55 19.71 8.56
N ASP A 549 13.00 20.15 7.43
CA ASP A 549 12.44 19.22 6.44
C ASP A 549 13.54 18.54 5.63
N THR A 550 13.22 17.41 5.05
CA THR A 550 14.12 16.62 4.20
C THR A 550 13.94 16.95 2.74
N PHE A 551 14.96 16.71 1.92
CA PHE A 551 14.93 16.90 0.48
C PHE A 551 15.73 15.80 -0.25
N PRO A 552 15.37 15.41 -1.48
CA PRO A 552 14.27 15.93 -2.31
C PRO A 552 12.88 15.44 -1.88
N TYR A 553 12.77 14.57 -0.88
CA TYR A 553 11.49 14.06 -0.39
C TYR A 553 11.11 14.73 0.93
N PRO A 554 10.31 15.81 0.90
CA PRO A 554 9.91 16.55 2.09
C PRO A 554 8.82 15.82 2.90
N GLY A 555 8.45 16.42 4.02
CA GLY A 555 7.28 16.02 4.81
C GLY A 555 5.98 16.28 4.08
N GLY A 556 4.98 15.48 4.43
CA GLY A 556 3.59 15.72 4.04
C GLY A 556 2.75 15.87 5.31
N THR A 557 2.21 14.76 5.81
CA THR A 557 1.48 14.68 7.07
C THR A 557 2.29 15.24 8.24
N THR A 558 3.58 14.92 8.31
CA THR A 558 4.47 15.42 9.38
C THR A 558 4.60 16.94 9.41
N THR A 559 4.62 17.59 8.26
CA THR A 559 4.62 19.05 8.16
C THR A 559 3.28 19.63 8.63
N CYS A 560 2.15 19.09 8.16
CA CYS A 560 0.81 19.53 8.58
C CYS A 560 0.62 19.39 10.10
N GLU A 561 1.05 18.25 10.67
CA GLU A 561 0.98 17.98 12.10
C GLU A 561 1.85 18.93 12.92
N ALA A 562 3.05 19.21 12.46
CA ALA A 562 3.94 20.16 13.11
C ALA A 562 3.35 21.57 13.15
N LEU A 563 2.84 22.05 12.02
CA LEU A 563 2.18 23.34 11.92
C LEU A 563 0.98 23.43 12.89
N TRP A 564 0.16 22.36 12.94
CA TRP A 564 -0.95 22.27 13.88
C TRP A 564 -0.51 22.28 15.35
N MET A 565 0.66 21.68 15.64
CA MET A 565 1.27 21.66 16.99
C MET A 565 2.09 22.91 17.31
N GLY A 566 2.01 23.95 16.46
CA GLY A 566 2.68 25.22 16.68
C GLY A 566 4.17 25.21 16.30
N VAL A 567 4.65 24.24 15.53
CA VAL A 567 6.07 24.14 15.17
C VAL A 567 6.24 24.47 13.68
N PRO A 568 6.89 25.61 13.35
CA PRO A 568 7.15 25.98 11.98
C PRO A 568 8.20 25.05 11.34
N THR A 569 8.12 24.90 10.01
CA THR A 569 8.97 23.99 9.25
C THR A 569 9.78 24.77 8.21
N VAL A 570 11.11 24.68 8.26
CA VAL A 570 11.98 25.13 7.17
C VAL A 570 12.01 24.04 6.12
N THR A 571 11.62 24.36 4.88
CA THR A 571 11.58 23.42 3.76
C THR A 571 12.30 23.99 2.54
N LEU A 572 12.77 23.09 1.65
CA LEU A 572 13.45 23.42 0.42
C LEU A 572 12.49 23.20 -0.76
N ARG A 573 12.38 24.20 -1.66
CA ARG A 573 11.70 24.03 -2.92
C ARG A 573 12.53 23.15 -3.86
N GLY A 574 11.93 22.13 -4.39
CA GLY A 574 12.60 21.22 -5.33
C GLY A 574 12.16 21.42 -6.78
N ASP A 575 12.62 20.52 -7.64
CA ASP A 575 12.51 20.57 -9.10
C ASP A 575 11.38 19.70 -9.69
N ARG A 576 10.69 18.93 -8.87
CA ARG A 576 9.65 17.97 -9.31
C ARG A 576 8.50 17.89 -8.33
N LEU A 577 7.37 17.29 -8.74
CA LEU A 577 6.14 17.17 -7.95
C LEU A 577 6.41 16.69 -6.50
N LEU A 578 7.19 15.62 -6.30
CA LEU A 578 7.55 15.14 -4.97
C LEU A 578 8.32 16.19 -4.17
N ALA A 579 9.35 16.76 -4.77
CA ALA A 579 10.27 17.65 -4.08
C ALA A 579 9.65 19.03 -3.79
N ARG A 580 8.59 19.42 -4.52
CA ARG A 580 7.82 20.66 -4.27
C ARG A 580 6.69 20.48 -3.25
N GLN A 581 6.45 19.28 -2.73
CA GLN A 581 5.35 19.05 -1.78
C GLN A 581 5.46 19.95 -0.54
N GLY A 582 6.66 20.07 0.05
CA GLY A 582 6.89 20.92 1.22
C GLY A 582 6.54 22.38 0.95
N SER A 583 7.07 22.96 -0.14
CA SER A 583 6.79 24.34 -0.53
C SER A 583 5.32 24.59 -0.88
N ALA A 584 4.64 23.60 -1.51
CA ALA A 584 3.21 23.71 -1.79
C ALA A 584 2.36 23.70 -0.51
N LEU A 585 2.72 22.89 0.49
CA LEU A 585 2.07 22.89 1.81
C LEU A 585 2.29 24.21 2.55
N MET A 586 3.51 24.75 2.54
CA MET A 586 3.81 26.04 3.18
C MET A 586 3.06 27.18 2.51
N ARG A 587 2.91 27.16 1.18
CA ARG A 587 2.07 28.11 0.45
C ARG A 587 0.60 27.98 0.86
N SER A 588 0.06 26.75 0.94
CA SER A 588 -1.32 26.53 1.37
C SER A 588 -1.56 26.94 2.83
N ALA A 589 -0.50 26.92 3.66
CA ALA A 589 -0.49 27.42 5.03
C ALA A 589 -0.21 28.92 5.15
N GLN A 590 0.05 29.63 4.04
CA GLN A 590 0.42 31.06 4.01
C GLN A 590 1.71 31.35 4.82
N LEU A 591 2.73 30.49 4.63
CA LEU A 591 4.04 30.54 5.31
C LEU A 591 5.18 30.43 4.29
N GLU A 592 5.05 31.09 3.14
CA GLU A 592 6.05 31.05 2.05
C GLU A 592 7.44 31.54 2.50
N ASP A 593 7.50 32.41 3.51
CA ASP A 593 8.73 32.93 4.11
C ASP A 593 9.54 31.87 4.89
N TRP A 594 9.02 30.63 5.00
CA TRP A 594 9.68 29.45 5.55
C TRP A 594 10.17 28.48 4.46
N VAL A 595 10.11 28.90 3.17
CA VAL A 595 10.59 28.14 2.02
C VAL A 595 11.91 28.71 1.52
N ALA A 596 12.89 27.87 1.30
CA ALA A 596 14.16 28.22 0.67
C ALA A 596 14.20 27.71 -0.78
N GLU A 597 14.92 28.41 -1.65
CA GLU A 597 15.05 28.05 -3.07
C GLU A 597 16.23 27.09 -3.33
N ASP A 598 17.27 27.15 -2.49
CA ASP A 598 18.46 26.30 -2.57
C ASP A 598 18.95 25.87 -1.18
N VAL A 599 19.95 24.99 -1.15
CA VAL A 599 20.49 24.41 0.11
C VAL A 599 21.18 25.49 0.96
N ASP A 600 21.82 26.47 0.37
CA ASP A 600 22.46 27.56 1.11
C ASP A 600 21.41 28.46 1.76
N GLY A 601 20.39 28.85 1.01
CA GLY A 601 19.23 29.57 1.52
C GLY A 601 18.48 28.79 2.61
N TYR A 602 18.39 27.47 2.52
CA TYR A 602 17.81 26.63 3.55
C TYR A 602 18.58 26.72 4.89
N VAL A 603 19.91 26.65 4.81
CA VAL A 603 20.77 26.81 5.99
C VAL A 603 20.66 28.23 6.58
N GLU A 604 20.72 29.26 5.71
CA GLU A 604 20.58 30.66 6.14
C GLU A 604 19.22 30.92 6.81
N LEU A 605 18.14 30.40 6.22
CA LEU A 605 16.78 30.55 6.75
C LEU A 605 16.66 29.91 8.13
N ALA A 606 17.13 28.66 8.30
CA ALA A 606 17.10 27.96 9.57
C ALA A 606 17.89 28.69 10.67
N VAL A 607 19.09 29.19 10.34
CA VAL A 607 19.95 29.94 11.27
C VAL A 607 19.29 31.28 11.65
N ARG A 608 18.79 32.05 10.67
CA ARG A 608 18.10 33.32 10.92
C ARG A 608 16.87 33.15 11.79
N ARG A 609 16.03 32.14 11.53
CA ARG A 609 14.82 31.85 12.32
C ARG A 609 15.17 31.40 13.74
N ALA A 610 16.28 30.68 13.94
CA ALA A 610 16.73 30.24 15.24
C ALA A 610 17.36 31.37 16.09
N ALA A 611 17.83 32.46 15.47
CA ALA A 611 18.47 33.58 16.16
C ALA A 611 17.48 34.42 16.98
N ASP A 612 16.20 34.50 16.58
CA ASP A 612 15.16 35.29 17.25
C ASP A 612 14.14 34.37 17.95
N VAL A 613 14.47 33.95 19.18
CA VAL A 613 13.62 33.07 20.00
C VAL A 613 12.30 33.74 20.39
N GLN A 614 12.28 35.08 20.52
CA GLN A 614 11.07 35.81 20.86
C GLN A 614 10.08 35.83 19.67
N ALA A 615 10.57 36.06 18.46
CA ALA A 615 9.76 35.96 17.24
C ALA A 615 9.24 34.52 17.04
N LEU A 616 10.07 33.49 17.32
CA LEU A 616 9.61 32.09 17.30
C LEU A 616 8.49 31.85 18.32
N ALA A 617 8.59 32.39 19.50
CA ALA A 617 7.57 32.24 20.53
C ALA A 617 6.25 32.93 20.16
N ALA A 618 6.33 34.13 19.62
CA ALA A 618 5.17 34.85 19.10
C ALA A 618 4.50 34.08 17.95
N LEU A 619 5.28 33.59 16.99
CA LEU A 619 4.76 32.74 15.90
C LEU A 619 4.09 31.48 16.43
N ARG A 620 4.79 30.73 17.30
CA ARG A 620 4.30 29.46 17.86
C ARG A 620 2.93 29.61 18.56
N SER A 621 2.76 30.67 19.36
CA SER A 621 1.51 30.91 20.08
C SER A 621 0.32 31.16 19.17
N GLY A 622 0.52 31.76 17.99
CA GLY A 622 -0.52 32.07 17.01
C GLY A 622 -0.64 31.06 15.87
N LEU A 623 0.36 30.17 15.70
CA LEU A 623 0.51 29.37 14.48
C LEU A 623 -0.68 28.45 14.21
N ARG A 624 -1.22 27.78 15.24
CA ARG A 624 -2.40 26.92 15.09
C ARG A 624 -3.61 27.69 14.58
N ALA A 625 -3.88 28.87 15.14
CA ALA A 625 -5.00 29.70 14.70
C ALA A 625 -4.79 30.21 13.26
N HIS A 626 -3.55 30.60 12.92
CA HIS A 626 -3.18 31.02 11.58
C HIS A 626 -3.43 29.90 10.56
N VAL A 627 -2.88 28.69 10.78
CA VAL A 627 -3.06 27.60 9.81
C VAL A 627 -4.49 27.08 9.76
N ALA A 628 -5.23 27.12 10.86
CA ALA A 628 -6.66 26.76 10.89
C ALA A 628 -7.51 27.65 9.97
N ALA A 629 -7.10 28.91 9.80
CA ALA A 629 -7.75 29.87 8.88
C ALA A 629 -7.22 29.79 7.44
N SER A 630 -6.18 28.99 7.19
CA SER A 630 -5.55 28.88 5.88
C SER A 630 -6.22 27.84 4.98
N PRO A 631 -6.00 27.90 3.66
CA PRO A 631 -6.48 26.89 2.72
C PRO A 631 -6.03 25.46 3.03
N LEU A 632 -4.92 25.28 3.74
CA LEU A 632 -4.41 23.96 4.10
C LEU A 632 -5.38 23.19 5.01
N PHE A 633 -6.19 23.86 5.82
CA PHE A 633 -7.13 23.25 6.76
C PHE A 633 -8.61 23.57 6.47
N ASP A 634 -8.90 24.27 5.35
CA ASP A 634 -10.27 24.58 4.93
C ASP A 634 -10.85 23.45 4.07
N GLY A 635 -11.31 22.37 4.73
CA GLY A 635 -11.91 21.23 4.06
C GLY A 635 -13.18 21.54 3.27
N ARG A 636 -13.96 22.54 3.68
CA ARG A 636 -15.21 22.93 2.99
C ARG A 636 -14.91 23.64 1.66
N ALA A 637 -13.99 24.59 1.65
CA ALA A 637 -13.54 25.23 0.41
C ALA A 637 -12.88 24.23 -0.52
N PHE A 638 -12.03 23.36 0.01
CA PHE A 638 -11.39 22.30 -0.77
C PHE A 638 -12.42 21.35 -1.41
N ALA A 639 -13.44 20.91 -0.68
CA ALA A 639 -14.50 20.05 -1.20
C ALA A 639 -15.27 20.70 -2.36
N ARG A 640 -15.58 22.00 -2.26
CA ARG A 640 -16.19 22.80 -3.33
C ARG A 640 -15.31 22.80 -4.59
N ASP A 641 -14.02 23.11 -4.43
CA ASP A 641 -13.08 23.26 -5.54
C ASP A 641 -12.81 21.89 -6.21
N LEU A 642 -12.67 20.83 -5.41
CA LEU A 642 -12.55 19.46 -5.91
C LEU A 642 -13.81 19.02 -6.68
N ALA A 643 -15.00 19.28 -6.14
CA ALA A 643 -16.25 18.94 -6.81
C ALA A 643 -16.43 19.70 -8.14
N GLY A 644 -16.00 20.97 -8.20
CA GLY A 644 -15.95 21.75 -9.43
C GLY A 644 -15.03 21.12 -10.47
N ALA A 645 -13.79 20.83 -10.08
CA ALA A 645 -12.79 20.18 -10.93
C ALA A 645 -13.27 18.83 -11.47
N LEU A 646 -13.86 17.97 -10.62
CA LEU A 646 -14.37 16.66 -11.01
C LEU A 646 -15.51 16.76 -12.06
N ARG A 647 -16.39 17.78 -11.93
CA ARG A 647 -17.44 18.03 -12.94
C ARG A 647 -16.88 18.53 -14.26
N GLU A 648 -15.88 19.40 -14.21
CA GLU A 648 -15.23 19.91 -15.40
C GLU A 648 -14.44 18.80 -16.12
N MET A 649 -13.67 17.99 -15.36
CA MET A 649 -13.00 16.80 -15.91
C MET A 649 -13.99 15.83 -16.58
N ALA A 650 -15.16 15.65 -15.97
CA ALA A 650 -16.21 14.80 -16.53
C ALA A 650 -16.75 15.33 -17.87
N ARG A 651 -16.68 16.63 -18.11
CA ARG A 651 -17.13 17.30 -19.37
C ARG A 651 -16.01 17.47 -20.38
N ALA A 652 -14.76 17.52 -19.90
CA ALA A 652 -13.59 17.71 -20.76
C ALA A 652 -13.34 16.45 -21.59
N THR A 653 -13.17 16.61 -22.90
CA THR A 653 -12.59 15.56 -23.73
C THR A 653 -11.08 15.69 -23.60
N PRO A 654 -10.37 14.76 -22.93
CA PRO A 654 -8.93 14.85 -22.83
C PRO A 654 -8.31 14.85 -24.24
N ALA A 655 -7.34 15.73 -24.48
CA ALA A 655 -6.52 15.65 -25.69
C ALA A 655 -5.88 14.24 -25.70
N GLY A 656 -5.93 13.57 -26.84
CA GLY A 656 -5.26 12.28 -27.01
C GLY A 656 -3.76 12.43 -26.71
N PRO A 657 -3.06 11.32 -26.37
CA PRO A 657 -1.61 11.38 -26.18
C PRO A 657 -0.96 11.94 -27.44
N THR A 658 -0.22 13.04 -27.29
CA THR A 658 0.66 13.60 -28.32
C THR A 658 1.90 12.75 -28.47
#